data_c386a6e7704a7c26463e6af5a7948fc8
#
_entry.id   c386a6e7704a7c26463e6af5a7948fc8
#
_cell.length_a   1.000
_cell.length_b   1.000
_cell.length_c   1.000
_cell.angle_alpha   90.00
_cell.angle_beta   90.00
_cell.angle_gamma   90.00
#
_symmetry.space_group_name_H-M   'P 1'
#
loop_
_entity.id
_entity.type
_entity.pdbx_description
1 polymer ?
#
loop_
_entity_poly.entity_id
_entity_poly.type
_entity_poly.pdbx_seq_one_letter_code
_entity_poly.pdbx_strand_id
1 'polypeptide(L)'
;MIFISIEKVELPKTVKVGEGFTLVMVADGEVPFAQVIVRHDDGWEWIVKGSFVTEEGQGRYRFDVPPEAYHAGNAMLQIEGCRQIDIHTSQPNDWIKVHRELEVIGEVQTQKGPSSSKSPPESFVMPSVTLGESNQPVIYFGIHKHNHQPYYNAADPDYWDGEKDEIFGQRGGPYTYFIPAAVRQYIDGGLAHGGLSTSWSGSLIEQLHRCAETGRGHGAFGNWHHELRNLAQAKTALGNPRLDFTAFGFFHPLMSLIPARDIVGQIEWHRHIIRDTFGVEASDVMFPPETAFHPCMIPALKQAGINAVLYDSIHYFRACQDYPYGGSGEGMLPPNRAEQENPPVNDWLQLQCIWAPSKISPQLLKPCMLYYTDHEGQRHEMIGVPAERYLGNEDARGGYGALQYEMVMGQIYDHICNTNSYDPKHPPFFVLHSDGDNYGGGAESYYTCNTGRLVGMCQTDPRFQLITIKDYLQRFPVDPNNAMHLEPGAWAGADNGDPLFTKWFSWAEKDYSPDLNSWAILTAFQNVVHALEDAGQASELVESLKRLLYTAETSCYWYWTGQEVWDAQVTNATNKGMSMAQQALDSLLKSKQDQTGPTIFMPWVRPANPGGQDWGQGGLTDAVAEATFRTFVYDIAGIKKVSLFYYQVGQETKQEVVMENCGTYPSRTNPSVVATQYKTVLPAGTGNIRYLVKAVDNYDNISYSPVGRIHIT
;
A
#
# COMPACT_ATOMS: atom_id res chain seq x y z
N MET A 1 -38.72 -4.22 -5.02
CA MET A 1 -37.69 -4.74 -4.08
C MET A 1 -38.32 -5.93 -3.37
N ILE A 2 -37.87 -7.15 -3.64
CA ILE A 2 -38.34 -8.33 -2.91
C ILE A 2 -37.57 -8.29 -1.56
N PHE A 3 -38.31 -8.18 -0.48
CA PHE A 3 -37.75 -8.25 0.86
C PHE A 3 -37.49 -9.73 1.17
N ILE A 4 -36.25 -10.15 1.18
CA ILE A 4 -35.86 -11.48 1.62
C ILE A 4 -35.59 -11.41 3.13
N SER A 5 -36.16 -12.36 3.88
CA SER A 5 -35.96 -12.52 5.32
C SER A 5 -35.56 -13.95 5.67
N ILE A 6 -34.88 -14.16 6.79
CA ILE A 6 -34.61 -15.51 7.30
C ILE A 6 -35.83 -15.94 8.06
N GLU A 7 -36.60 -16.91 7.51
CA GLU A 7 -37.86 -17.40 8.09
C GLU A 7 -37.62 -18.40 9.24
N LYS A 8 -36.59 -19.24 9.11
CA LYS A 8 -36.32 -20.31 10.06
C LYS A 8 -34.83 -20.66 10.09
N VAL A 9 -34.37 -21.02 11.29
CA VAL A 9 -33.08 -21.63 11.51
C VAL A 9 -33.26 -22.94 12.25
N GLU A 10 -32.83 -24.04 11.67
CA GLU A 10 -32.85 -25.38 12.27
C GLU A 10 -31.44 -25.70 12.78
N LEU A 11 -31.28 -25.84 14.09
CA LEU A 11 -30.03 -26.19 14.75
C LEU A 11 -30.30 -27.06 15.99
N PRO A 12 -29.34 -27.86 16.44
CA PRO A 12 -29.43 -28.56 17.70
C PRO A 12 -29.44 -27.56 18.87
N LYS A 13 -30.09 -27.89 19.98
CA LYS A 13 -30.10 -27.06 21.19
C LYS A 13 -28.76 -27.13 21.93
N THR A 14 -28.12 -28.27 21.89
CA THR A 14 -26.85 -28.58 22.57
C THR A 14 -25.96 -29.38 21.64
N VAL A 15 -24.68 -29.16 21.73
CA VAL A 15 -23.64 -29.89 20.98
C VAL A 15 -22.53 -30.31 21.93
N LYS A 16 -21.89 -31.48 21.69
CA LYS A 16 -20.73 -31.89 22.48
C LYS A 16 -19.42 -31.45 21.82
N VAL A 17 -18.45 -31.03 22.65
CA VAL A 17 -17.10 -30.73 22.18
C VAL A 17 -16.56 -31.93 21.39
N GLY A 18 -16.01 -31.68 20.22
CA GLY A 18 -15.47 -32.71 19.34
C GLY A 18 -16.47 -33.38 18.41
N GLU A 19 -17.76 -32.96 18.41
CA GLU A 19 -18.79 -33.42 17.48
C GLU A 19 -19.19 -32.28 16.52
N GLY A 20 -19.08 -32.48 15.21
CA GLY A 20 -19.63 -31.54 14.22
C GLY A 20 -21.16 -31.57 14.20
N PHE A 21 -21.80 -30.49 13.77
CA PHE A 21 -23.26 -30.44 13.57
C PHE A 21 -23.65 -29.72 12.27
N THR A 22 -24.86 -30.01 11.80
CA THR A 22 -25.44 -29.33 10.65
C THR A 22 -26.47 -28.31 11.11
N LEU A 23 -26.39 -27.09 10.54
CA LEU A 23 -27.38 -26.05 10.68
C LEU A 23 -28.05 -25.81 9.32
N VAL A 24 -29.35 -25.56 9.30
CA VAL A 24 -30.09 -25.21 8.09
C VAL A 24 -30.75 -23.85 8.28
N MET A 25 -30.47 -22.92 7.38
CA MET A 25 -31.15 -21.62 7.26
C MET A 25 -32.19 -21.72 6.16
N VAL A 26 -33.39 -21.27 6.46
CA VAL A 26 -34.49 -21.12 5.47
C VAL A 26 -34.77 -19.64 5.31
N ALA A 27 -34.64 -19.14 4.08
CA ALA A 27 -35.02 -17.78 3.71
C ALA A 27 -36.22 -17.78 2.80
N ASP A 28 -36.98 -16.70 2.78
CA ASP A 28 -38.17 -16.52 1.90
C ASP A 28 -37.83 -16.24 0.42
N GLY A 29 -36.55 -16.40 0.05
CA GLY A 29 -36.04 -16.28 -1.30
C GLY A 29 -34.56 -16.72 -1.38
N GLU A 30 -34.07 -16.79 -2.61
CA GLU A 30 -32.66 -17.10 -2.84
C GLU A 30 -31.75 -15.92 -2.43
N VAL A 31 -30.71 -16.21 -1.61
CA VAL A 31 -29.66 -15.27 -1.29
C VAL A 31 -28.38 -15.72 -1.98
N PRO A 32 -27.68 -14.84 -2.71
CA PRO A 32 -26.46 -15.21 -3.43
C PRO A 32 -25.32 -15.70 -2.52
N PHE A 33 -25.36 -15.29 -1.25
CA PHE A 33 -24.32 -15.65 -0.29
C PHE A 33 -24.91 -15.88 1.10
N ALA A 34 -24.51 -16.94 1.78
CA ALA A 34 -24.89 -17.27 3.15
C ALA A 34 -23.71 -17.79 3.98
N GLN A 35 -23.62 -17.39 5.24
CA GLN A 35 -22.59 -17.84 6.18
C GLN A 35 -23.10 -17.93 7.61
N VAL A 36 -22.38 -18.68 8.44
CA VAL A 36 -22.57 -18.76 9.90
C VAL A 36 -21.27 -18.36 10.57
N ILE A 37 -21.35 -17.43 11.49
CA ILE A 37 -20.22 -17.04 12.36
C ILE A 37 -20.50 -17.62 13.75
N VAL A 38 -19.62 -18.48 14.23
CA VAL A 38 -19.65 -19.03 15.58
C VAL A 38 -18.78 -18.14 16.47
N ARG A 39 -19.37 -17.53 17.49
CA ARG A 39 -18.66 -16.65 18.45
C ARG A 39 -18.73 -17.21 19.84
N HIS A 40 -17.60 -17.25 20.55
CA HIS A 40 -17.50 -17.63 21.94
C HIS A 40 -17.33 -16.42 22.86
N ASP A 41 -17.70 -16.58 24.12
CA ASP A 41 -17.61 -15.51 25.16
C ASP A 41 -16.17 -15.02 25.39
N ASP A 42 -15.16 -15.81 25.02
CA ASP A 42 -13.74 -15.45 25.08
C ASP A 42 -13.23 -14.70 23.84
N GLY A 43 -14.14 -14.39 22.89
CA GLY A 43 -13.83 -13.65 21.67
C GLY A 43 -13.36 -14.51 20.50
N TRP A 44 -13.35 -15.86 20.66
CA TRP A 44 -12.99 -16.75 19.56
C TRP A 44 -14.14 -16.87 18.53
N GLU A 45 -13.82 -16.82 17.25
CA GLU A 45 -14.77 -16.87 16.14
C GLU A 45 -14.39 -17.88 15.07
N TRP A 46 -15.39 -18.49 14.44
CA TRP A 46 -15.24 -19.39 13.30
C TRP A 46 -16.32 -19.12 12.26
N ILE A 47 -15.97 -19.08 10.98
CA ILE A 47 -16.90 -18.82 9.88
C ILE A 47 -17.11 -20.08 9.04
N VAL A 48 -18.37 -20.45 8.82
CA VAL A 48 -18.79 -21.57 7.98
C VAL A 48 -19.64 -21.04 6.83
N LYS A 49 -19.24 -21.33 5.59
CA LYS A 49 -20.04 -20.98 4.40
C LYS A 49 -21.17 -21.96 4.18
N GLY A 50 -22.33 -21.43 3.77
CA GLY A 50 -23.51 -22.23 3.44
C GLY A 50 -23.45 -22.79 2.02
N SER A 51 -23.92 -24.02 1.86
CA SER A 51 -24.22 -24.64 0.57
C SER A 51 -25.72 -24.58 0.29
N PHE A 52 -26.11 -24.14 -0.91
CA PHE A 52 -27.49 -24.14 -1.32
C PHE A 52 -27.99 -25.61 -1.49
N VAL A 53 -29.14 -25.94 -0.90
CA VAL A 53 -29.72 -27.26 -0.96
C VAL A 53 -30.88 -27.27 -1.95
N THR A 54 -30.66 -27.88 -3.11
CA THR A 54 -31.66 -27.88 -4.22
C THR A 54 -32.82 -28.86 -4.03
N GLU A 55 -32.73 -29.81 -3.11
CA GLU A 55 -33.69 -30.88 -2.95
C GLU A 55 -35.00 -30.48 -2.24
N GLU A 56 -35.05 -29.37 -1.52
CA GLU A 56 -36.16 -28.96 -0.67
C GLU A 56 -36.75 -27.56 -1.00
N GLY A 57 -36.38 -26.97 -2.11
CA GLY A 57 -36.95 -25.69 -2.56
C GLY A 57 -36.01 -24.49 -2.43
N GLN A 58 -36.45 -23.36 -2.99
CA GLN A 58 -35.66 -22.13 -2.98
C GLN A 58 -35.46 -21.59 -1.55
N GLY A 59 -34.26 -21.10 -1.27
CA GLY A 59 -33.95 -20.42 -0.02
C GLY A 59 -33.44 -21.32 1.13
N ARG A 60 -33.12 -22.56 0.91
CA ARG A 60 -32.50 -23.42 1.95
C ARG A 60 -30.99 -23.48 1.78
N TYR A 61 -30.28 -23.26 2.90
CA TYR A 61 -28.82 -23.25 2.96
C TYR A 61 -28.37 -24.16 4.10
N ARG A 62 -27.50 -25.09 3.80
CA ARG A 62 -26.91 -26.00 4.76
C ARG A 62 -25.50 -25.56 5.14
N PHE A 63 -25.22 -25.62 6.44
CA PHE A 63 -23.92 -25.32 7.02
C PHE A 63 -23.47 -26.53 7.84
N ASP A 64 -22.39 -27.14 7.43
CA ASP A 64 -21.76 -28.22 8.19
C ASP A 64 -20.69 -27.60 9.09
N VAL A 65 -21.01 -27.39 10.35
CA VAL A 65 -20.12 -26.79 11.35
C VAL A 65 -19.18 -27.88 11.87
N PRO A 66 -17.87 -27.77 11.64
CA PRO A 66 -16.91 -28.78 12.05
C PRO A 66 -16.67 -28.77 13.56
N PRO A 67 -16.18 -29.89 14.14
CA PRO A 67 -15.94 -29.98 15.59
C PRO A 67 -14.92 -28.97 16.12
N GLU A 68 -14.03 -28.48 15.27
CA GLU A 68 -13.02 -27.49 15.60
C GLU A 68 -13.58 -26.06 15.73
N ALA A 69 -14.83 -25.85 15.25
CA ALA A 69 -15.44 -24.52 15.24
C ALA A 69 -15.96 -24.07 16.61
N TYR A 70 -15.80 -24.86 17.67
CA TYR A 70 -16.26 -24.49 19.01
C TYR A 70 -15.59 -25.31 20.14
N HIS A 71 -15.60 -24.76 21.35
CA HIS A 71 -15.13 -25.37 22.58
C HIS A 71 -16.20 -25.31 23.67
N ALA A 72 -15.96 -25.91 24.84
CA ALA A 72 -16.96 -25.95 25.91
C ALA A 72 -17.33 -24.53 26.41
N GLY A 73 -18.61 -24.29 26.60
CA GLY A 73 -19.16 -23.02 27.04
C GLY A 73 -20.35 -22.57 26.18
N ASN A 74 -20.71 -21.31 26.27
CA ASN A 74 -21.74 -20.72 25.42
C ASN A 74 -21.13 -20.18 24.13
N ALA A 75 -21.80 -20.44 23.02
CA ALA A 75 -21.46 -19.87 21.74
C ALA A 75 -22.67 -19.13 21.15
N MET A 76 -22.42 -17.98 20.54
CA MET A 76 -23.40 -17.25 19.75
C MET A 76 -23.20 -17.56 18.27
N LEU A 77 -24.26 -18.03 17.63
CA LEU A 77 -24.27 -18.22 16.17
C LEU A 77 -24.90 -17.01 15.51
N GLN A 78 -24.13 -16.31 14.70
CA GLN A 78 -24.65 -15.28 13.81
C GLN A 78 -24.81 -15.90 12.41
N ILE A 79 -26.07 -16.10 12.01
CA ILE A 79 -26.43 -16.66 10.71
C ILE A 79 -26.82 -15.49 9.82
N GLU A 80 -26.17 -15.36 8.68
CA GLU A 80 -26.39 -14.24 7.79
C GLU A 80 -26.38 -14.62 6.31
N GLY A 81 -27.17 -13.87 5.52
CA GLY A 81 -27.21 -13.98 4.07
C GLY A 81 -27.14 -12.60 3.42
N CYS A 82 -26.43 -12.50 2.31
CA CYS A 82 -26.32 -11.28 1.53
C CYS A 82 -27.21 -11.34 0.29
N ARG A 83 -27.93 -10.26 0.02
CA ARG A 83 -28.85 -10.12 -1.14
C ARG A 83 -28.12 -9.74 -2.43
N GLN A 84 -26.89 -9.26 -2.33
CA GLN A 84 -26.07 -8.85 -3.46
C GLN A 84 -25.28 -10.02 -4.02
N ILE A 85 -25.17 -10.11 -5.34
CA ILE A 85 -24.33 -11.11 -6.02
C ILE A 85 -22.86 -10.80 -5.75
N ASP A 86 -22.50 -9.53 -5.75
CA ASP A 86 -21.16 -9.05 -5.41
C ASP A 86 -21.15 -8.53 -3.97
N ILE A 87 -20.61 -9.34 -3.07
CA ILE A 87 -20.52 -9.00 -1.63
C ILE A 87 -19.59 -7.81 -1.34
N HIS A 88 -18.69 -7.46 -2.28
CA HIS A 88 -17.77 -6.33 -2.11
C HIS A 88 -18.45 -4.99 -2.33
N THR A 89 -19.58 -4.97 -3.03
CA THR A 89 -20.42 -3.77 -3.22
C THR A 89 -21.63 -3.75 -2.28
N SER A 90 -21.77 -4.76 -1.42
CA SER A 90 -22.92 -4.85 -0.50
C SER A 90 -22.90 -3.76 0.56
N GLN A 91 -24.09 -3.21 0.85
CA GLN A 91 -24.31 -2.26 1.93
C GLN A 91 -24.82 -2.99 3.18
N PRO A 92 -24.73 -2.41 4.40
CA PRO A 92 -25.25 -3.04 5.61
C PRO A 92 -26.71 -3.54 5.50
N ASN A 93 -27.54 -2.83 4.76
CA ASN A 93 -28.95 -3.20 4.52
C ASN A 93 -29.15 -4.36 3.53
N ASP A 94 -28.10 -4.79 2.85
CA ASP A 94 -28.14 -5.96 1.96
C ASP A 94 -27.99 -7.27 2.73
N TRP A 95 -27.57 -7.19 3.99
CA TRP A 95 -27.36 -8.33 4.86
C TRP A 95 -28.56 -8.56 5.77
N ILE A 96 -29.04 -9.81 5.76
CA ILE A 96 -30.05 -10.32 6.71
C ILE A 96 -29.34 -11.15 7.77
N LYS A 97 -29.59 -10.88 9.05
CA LYS A 97 -28.86 -11.51 10.16
C LYS A 97 -29.81 -12.04 11.22
N VAL A 98 -29.50 -13.22 11.74
CA VAL A 98 -30.19 -13.82 12.89
C VAL A 98 -29.18 -14.38 13.87
N HIS A 99 -29.37 -14.11 15.14
CA HIS A 99 -28.52 -14.64 16.20
C HIS A 99 -29.21 -15.78 16.93
N ARG A 100 -28.47 -16.82 17.29
CA ARG A 100 -28.90 -17.97 18.08
C ARG A 100 -27.85 -18.34 19.10
N GLU A 101 -28.27 -18.66 20.30
CA GLU A 101 -27.40 -19.23 21.33
C GLU A 101 -27.26 -20.71 21.15
N LEU A 102 -26.06 -21.23 21.40
CA LEU A 102 -25.71 -22.65 21.36
C LEU A 102 -24.96 -23.00 22.62
N GLU A 103 -25.49 -23.98 23.38
CA GLU A 103 -24.80 -24.54 24.54
C GLU A 103 -23.87 -25.68 24.11
N VAL A 104 -22.58 -25.53 24.37
CA VAL A 104 -21.58 -26.53 24.05
C VAL A 104 -21.17 -27.29 25.31
N ILE A 105 -21.60 -28.56 25.40
CA ILE A 105 -21.40 -29.41 26.58
C ILE A 105 -20.08 -30.20 26.43
N GLY A 106 -19.20 -30.10 27.41
CA GLY A 106 -17.94 -30.90 27.46
C GLY A 106 -17.21 -30.68 28.76
N GLU A 107 -16.28 -31.56 29.09
CA GLU A 107 -15.36 -31.36 30.19
C GLU A 107 -14.32 -30.31 29.78
N VAL A 108 -14.20 -29.23 30.55
CA VAL A 108 -13.08 -28.29 30.44
C VAL A 108 -11.82 -29.07 30.85
N GLN A 109 -10.98 -29.46 29.91
CA GLN A 109 -9.64 -29.89 30.22
C GLN A 109 -8.84 -28.71 30.75
N THR A 110 -8.94 -28.48 32.05
CA THR A 110 -7.99 -27.64 32.76
C THR A 110 -6.63 -28.32 32.69
N GLN A 111 -5.78 -27.93 31.77
CA GLN A 111 -4.36 -28.22 31.88
C GLN A 111 -3.87 -27.63 33.18
N LYS A 112 -3.68 -28.46 34.19
CA LYS A 112 -2.90 -28.15 35.40
C LYS A 112 -1.50 -27.81 34.94
N GLY A 113 -1.13 -26.55 35.01
CA GLY A 113 0.24 -26.10 34.86
C GLY A 113 1.15 -26.87 35.85
N PRO A 114 2.33 -27.27 35.46
CA PRO A 114 3.27 -27.92 36.39
C PRO A 114 3.71 -26.92 37.44
N SER A 115 3.58 -27.33 38.70
CA SER A 115 4.05 -26.60 39.87
C SER A 115 5.55 -26.29 39.75
N SER A 116 5.89 -25.06 39.99
CA SER A 116 7.25 -24.55 40.12
C SER A 116 8.02 -25.24 41.24
N SER A 117 9.06 -25.95 40.89
CA SER A 117 10.32 -26.06 41.63
C SER A 117 11.29 -26.97 40.91
N LYS A 118 12.18 -26.41 40.13
CA LYS A 118 13.53 -26.96 39.91
C LYS A 118 14.42 -25.85 39.33
N SER A 119 15.62 -25.79 39.89
CA SER A 119 16.75 -24.95 39.55
C SER A 119 17.09 -24.95 38.05
N PRO A 120 17.73 -23.92 37.52
CA PRO A 120 18.02 -23.84 36.10
C PRO A 120 18.95 -24.98 35.69
N PRO A 121 18.66 -25.68 34.60
CA PRO A 121 19.62 -26.62 34.03
C PRO A 121 20.74 -25.83 33.33
N GLU A 122 21.91 -26.43 33.47
CA GLU A 122 23.17 -26.02 32.83
C GLU A 122 22.99 -25.73 31.33
N SER A 123 23.78 -24.78 30.86
CA SER A 123 23.93 -24.33 29.48
C SER A 123 23.79 -25.49 28.48
N PHE A 124 22.64 -25.53 27.79
CA PHE A 124 22.46 -26.37 26.62
C PHE A 124 23.23 -25.75 25.46
N VAL A 125 24.39 -26.30 25.17
CA VAL A 125 25.11 -26.04 23.93
C VAL A 125 24.27 -26.66 22.81
N MET A 126 23.55 -25.83 22.07
CA MET A 126 22.91 -26.24 20.83
C MET A 126 23.98 -26.85 19.91
N PRO A 127 23.78 -28.06 19.39
CA PRO A 127 24.65 -28.55 18.34
C PRO A 127 24.54 -27.58 17.16
N SER A 128 25.68 -27.08 16.69
CA SER A 128 25.75 -26.40 15.41
C SER A 128 25.25 -27.37 14.35
N VAL A 129 24.00 -27.18 13.92
CA VAL A 129 23.51 -27.82 12.71
C VAL A 129 24.27 -27.17 11.57
N THR A 130 25.35 -27.79 11.18
CA THR A 130 25.91 -27.61 9.84
C THR A 130 24.79 -28.01 8.89
N LEU A 131 24.09 -27.00 8.34
CA LEU A 131 23.20 -27.17 7.21
C LEU A 131 24.05 -27.80 6.10
N GLY A 132 23.94 -29.11 5.95
CA GLY A 132 24.35 -29.75 4.72
C GLY A 132 23.57 -29.05 3.61
N GLU A 133 24.27 -28.58 2.58
CA GLU A 133 23.70 -27.99 1.38
C GLU A 133 22.73 -29.04 0.76
N SER A 134 21.46 -29.01 1.18
CA SER A 134 20.42 -29.65 0.39
C SER A 134 20.25 -28.75 -0.84
N ASN A 135 20.54 -29.26 -2.00
CA ASN A 135 20.34 -28.61 -3.31
C ASN A 135 18.84 -28.41 -3.63
N GLN A 136 17.95 -28.54 -2.66
CA GLN A 136 16.52 -28.36 -2.87
C GLN A 136 16.18 -26.87 -2.80
N PRO A 137 15.36 -26.36 -3.74
CA PRO A 137 14.90 -24.98 -3.70
C PRO A 137 14.16 -24.65 -2.40
N VAL A 138 14.32 -23.43 -1.93
CA VAL A 138 13.55 -22.85 -0.82
C VAL A 138 12.97 -21.53 -1.29
N ILE A 139 11.69 -21.31 -1.04
CA ILE A 139 11.01 -20.05 -1.23
C ILE A 139 10.96 -19.33 0.12
N TYR A 140 11.56 -18.15 0.14
CA TYR A 140 11.46 -17.23 1.27
C TYR A 140 10.35 -16.22 1.01
N PHE A 141 9.65 -15.82 2.07
CA PHE A 141 8.65 -14.77 1.97
C PHE A 141 8.60 -13.94 3.26
N GLY A 142 8.26 -12.68 3.11
CA GLY A 142 8.03 -11.73 4.20
C GLY A 142 6.56 -11.36 4.29
N ILE A 143 6.18 -10.74 5.41
CA ILE A 143 4.84 -10.18 5.62
C ILE A 143 5.00 -8.67 5.85
N HIS A 144 4.17 -7.87 5.16
CA HIS A 144 4.02 -6.45 5.43
C HIS A 144 2.54 -6.08 5.56
N LYS A 145 2.20 -5.36 6.62
CA LYS A 145 0.85 -4.86 6.88
C LYS A 145 0.85 -3.34 6.99
N HIS A 146 -0.05 -2.71 6.25
CA HIS A 146 -0.17 -1.26 6.16
C HIS A 146 -1.32 -0.73 7.01
N ASN A 147 -1.07 0.33 7.79
CA ASN A 147 -2.06 0.95 8.68
C ASN A 147 -2.06 2.48 8.47
N HIS A 148 -3.22 3.03 8.12
CA HIS A 148 -3.35 4.45 7.84
C HIS A 148 -4.76 4.97 8.08
N GLN A 149 -4.85 6.20 8.59
CA GLN A 149 -6.06 7.04 8.55
C GLN A 149 -5.65 8.51 8.31
N PRO A 150 -6.27 9.20 7.36
CA PRO A 150 -6.00 10.60 7.10
C PRO A 150 -6.66 11.49 8.16
N TYR A 151 -6.30 12.77 8.19
CA TYR A 151 -7.17 13.78 8.75
C TYR A 151 -8.35 14.04 7.81
N TYR A 152 -9.57 14.00 8.31
CA TYR A 152 -10.78 14.23 7.52
C TYR A 152 -11.02 15.71 7.22
N ASN A 153 -10.32 16.60 7.93
CA ASN A 153 -10.25 18.01 7.63
C ASN A 153 -8.79 18.48 7.67
N ALA A 154 -8.24 18.85 6.52
CA ALA A 154 -6.84 19.22 6.39
C ALA A 154 -6.49 20.52 7.15
N ALA A 155 -7.46 21.40 7.32
CA ALA A 155 -7.29 22.64 8.06
C ALA A 155 -7.56 22.52 9.57
N ASP A 156 -8.17 21.41 10.01
CA ASP A 156 -8.50 21.14 11.42
C ASP A 156 -8.21 19.68 11.77
N PRO A 157 -7.02 19.36 12.28
CA PRO A 157 -6.64 17.99 12.64
C PRO A 157 -7.46 17.42 13.81
N ASP A 158 -8.13 18.28 14.58
CA ASP A 158 -8.98 17.86 15.69
C ASP A 158 -10.42 17.56 15.27
N TYR A 159 -10.77 17.76 13.99
CA TYR A 159 -12.08 17.43 13.45
C TYR A 159 -12.44 15.97 13.75
N TRP A 160 -13.63 15.78 14.33
CA TRP A 160 -14.12 14.46 14.69
C TRP A 160 -15.66 14.43 14.62
N ASP A 161 -16.20 13.43 13.95
CA ASP A 161 -17.62 13.20 13.82
C ASP A 161 -17.99 11.74 14.16
N GLY A 162 -19.28 11.41 14.05
CA GLY A 162 -19.75 10.07 14.35
C GLY A 162 -19.26 9.00 13.37
N GLU A 163 -19.07 9.34 12.10
CA GLU A 163 -18.54 8.41 11.10
C GLU A 163 -17.10 8.05 11.41
N LYS A 164 -16.28 9.03 11.72
CA LYS A 164 -14.88 8.82 12.09
C LYS A 164 -14.76 8.03 13.39
N ASP A 165 -15.63 8.30 14.39
CA ASP A 165 -15.68 7.55 15.64
C ASP A 165 -15.97 6.07 15.41
N GLU A 166 -16.91 5.77 14.53
CA GLU A 166 -17.27 4.39 14.15
C GLU A 166 -16.12 3.69 13.41
N ILE A 167 -15.48 4.36 12.44
CA ILE A 167 -14.35 3.82 11.70
C ILE A 167 -13.19 3.42 12.64
N PHE A 168 -12.86 4.28 13.59
CA PHE A 168 -11.81 3.98 14.58
C PHE A 168 -12.26 2.87 15.54
N GLY A 169 -13.49 2.91 16.03
CA GLY A 169 -14.03 1.89 16.93
C GLY A 169 -14.00 0.48 16.34
N GLN A 170 -14.34 0.34 15.07
CA GLN A 170 -14.26 -0.94 14.34
C GLN A 170 -12.84 -1.46 14.15
N ARG A 171 -11.82 -0.59 14.21
CA ARG A 171 -10.41 -0.93 14.03
C ARG A 171 -9.64 -1.11 15.35
N GLY A 172 -10.34 -1.31 16.45
CA GLY A 172 -9.71 -1.55 17.75
C GLY A 172 -8.69 -2.69 17.72
N GLY A 173 -9.06 -3.85 17.16
CA GLY A 173 -8.18 -5.01 17.03
C GLY A 173 -6.91 -4.75 16.20
N PRO A 174 -7.03 -4.32 14.93
CA PRO A 174 -5.89 -4.00 14.08
C PRO A 174 -4.92 -2.99 14.70
N TYR A 175 -5.44 -1.95 15.35
CA TYR A 175 -4.61 -0.89 15.93
C TYR A 175 -4.05 -1.21 17.33
N THR A 176 -4.38 -2.34 17.93
CA THR A 176 -3.90 -2.68 19.28
C THR A 176 -3.18 -4.02 19.35
N TYR A 177 -3.90 -5.14 19.25
CA TYR A 177 -3.38 -6.45 19.63
C TYR A 177 -3.21 -7.45 18.47
N PHE A 178 -3.78 -7.25 17.28
CA PHE A 178 -3.69 -8.24 16.20
C PHE A 178 -2.25 -8.43 15.68
N ILE A 179 -1.55 -7.33 15.39
CA ILE A 179 -0.14 -7.39 14.97
C ILE A 179 0.74 -8.05 16.04
N PRO A 180 0.65 -7.62 17.34
CA PRO A 180 1.35 -8.32 18.42
C PRO A 180 1.04 -9.82 18.50
N ALA A 181 -0.22 -10.21 18.36
CA ALA A 181 -0.63 -11.60 18.43
C ALA A 181 -0.02 -12.44 17.29
N ALA A 182 0.01 -11.91 16.07
CA ALA A 182 0.65 -12.57 14.94
C ALA A 182 2.15 -12.77 15.16
N VAL A 183 2.86 -11.74 15.63
CA VAL A 183 4.31 -11.87 15.92
C VAL A 183 4.59 -12.87 17.04
N ARG A 184 3.74 -12.93 18.07
CA ARG A 184 3.86 -13.96 19.11
C ARG A 184 3.71 -15.36 18.54
N GLN A 185 2.76 -15.60 17.63
CA GLN A 185 2.60 -16.90 16.97
C GLN A 185 3.86 -17.31 16.21
N TYR A 186 4.57 -16.38 15.56
CA TYR A 186 5.86 -16.70 14.91
C TYR A 186 6.93 -17.09 15.93
N ILE A 187 6.98 -16.42 17.08
CA ILE A 187 7.92 -16.72 18.17
C ILE A 187 7.61 -18.09 18.78
N ASP A 188 6.36 -18.30 19.16
CA ASP A 188 5.89 -19.54 19.82
C ASP A 188 5.99 -20.74 18.87
N GLY A 189 5.80 -20.51 17.57
CA GLY A 189 6.03 -21.50 16.51
C GLY A 189 7.49 -21.82 16.24
N GLY A 190 8.44 -21.16 16.92
CA GLY A 190 9.88 -21.43 16.78
C GLY A 190 10.48 -20.96 15.46
N LEU A 191 9.83 -20.03 14.75
CA LEU A 191 10.34 -19.48 13.49
C LEU A 191 11.52 -18.53 13.76
N ALA A 192 12.74 -19.04 13.62
CA ALA A 192 13.96 -18.32 14.00
C ALA A 192 14.12 -16.96 13.32
N HIS A 193 13.68 -16.83 12.06
CA HIS A 193 13.77 -15.63 11.23
C HIS A 193 12.41 -14.98 10.97
N GLY A 194 11.33 -15.57 11.48
CA GLY A 194 9.96 -15.06 11.30
C GLY A 194 9.72 -13.75 12.00
N GLY A 195 9.01 -12.87 11.32
CA GLY A 195 8.59 -11.57 11.82
C GLY A 195 7.64 -10.90 10.84
N LEU A 196 7.22 -9.68 11.16
CA LEU A 196 6.29 -8.88 10.38
C LEU A 196 6.83 -7.45 10.28
N SER A 197 6.86 -6.90 9.08
CA SER A 197 7.06 -5.48 8.87
C SER A 197 5.71 -4.76 8.78
N THR A 198 5.65 -3.53 9.27
CA THR A 198 4.40 -2.76 9.27
C THR A 198 4.67 -1.27 9.05
N SER A 199 3.82 -0.63 8.27
CA SER A 199 3.82 0.82 8.12
C SER A 199 2.67 1.44 8.92
N TRP A 200 2.96 2.53 9.59
CA TRP A 200 2.00 3.31 10.37
C TRP A 200 2.17 4.77 10.01
N SER A 201 1.15 5.41 9.47
CA SER A 201 1.25 6.86 9.22
C SER A 201 1.31 7.65 10.53
N GLY A 202 2.04 8.76 10.52
CA GLY A 202 2.09 9.66 11.65
C GLY A 202 0.72 10.24 12.00
N SER A 203 -0.08 10.53 10.97
CA SER A 203 -1.46 11.01 11.16
C SER A 203 -2.35 10.00 11.89
N LEU A 204 -2.21 8.70 11.63
CA LEU A 204 -2.90 7.65 12.39
C LEU A 204 -2.42 7.62 13.84
N ILE A 205 -1.10 7.62 14.06
CA ILE A 205 -0.52 7.55 15.40
C ILE A 205 -1.00 8.74 16.27
N GLU A 206 -0.97 9.97 15.73
CA GLU A 206 -1.47 11.14 16.45
C GLU A 206 -2.95 11.02 16.80
N GLN A 207 -3.77 10.52 15.87
CA GLN A 207 -5.19 10.32 16.10
C GLN A 207 -5.46 9.23 17.15
N LEU A 208 -4.67 8.16 17.19
CA LEU A 208 -4.78 7.13 18.23
C LEU A 208 -4.37 7.65 19.62
N HIS A 209 -3.35 8.48 19.71
CA HIS A 209 -3.01 9.19 20.96
C HIS A 209 -4.17 10.08 21.41
N ARG A 210 -4.79 10.82 20.49
CA ARG A 210 -5.97 11.63 20.80
C ARG A 210 -7.16 10.78 21.24
N CYS A 211 -7.39 9.61 20.62
CA CYS A 211 -8.42 8.68 21.07
C CYS A 211 -8.15 8.18 22.50
N ALA A 212 -6.90 7.87 22.83
CA ALA A 212 -6.51 7.47 24.19
C ALA A 212 -6.81 8.54 25.23
N GLU A 213 -6.57 9.81 24.91
CA GLU A 213 -6.81 10.95 25.80
C GLU A 213 -8.29 11.28 25.99
N THR A 214 -9.10 11.12 24.93
CA THR A 214 -10.48 11.62 24.88
C THR A 214 -11.55 10.54 24.98
N GLY A 215 -11.20 9.26 24.88
CA GLY A 215 -12.14 8.14 24.82
C GLY A 215 -12.85 7.99 23.47
N ARG A 216 -12.45 8.74 22.43
CA ARG A 216 -12.94 8.57 21.04
C ARG A 216 -12.62 7.18 20.52
N GLY A 217 -13.32 6.72 19.47
CA GLY A 217 -13.19 5.37 18.92
C GLY A 217 -13.67 4.33 19.92
N HIS A 218 -14.84 4.55 20.52
CA HIS A 218 -15.51 3.67 21.47
C HIS A 218 -14.68 3.35 22.73
N GLY A 219 -13.68 4.17 23.07
CA GLY A 219 -12.79 3.95 24.22
C GLY A 219 -11.78 2.81 24.06
N ALA A 220 -11.59 2.30 22.83
CA ALA A 220 -10.76 1.13 22.57
C ALA A 220 -9.24 1.37 22.72
N PHE A 221 -8.78 2.63 22.84
CA PHE A 221 -7.36 2.98 22.61
C PHE A 221 -6.58 3.44 23.84
N GLY A 222 -7.05 3.20 25.06
CA GLY A 222 -6.41 3.70 26.30
C GLY A 222 -4.91 3.40 26.43
N ASN A 223 -4.48 2.20 26.06
CA ASN A 223 -3.07 1.76 26.04
C ASN A 223 -2.68 1.14 24.69
N TRP A 224 -3.20 1.66 23.60
CA TRP A 224 -3.15 1.06 22.29
C TRP A 224 -1.74 0.63 21.82
N HIS A 225 -0.71 1.41 22.12
CA HIS A 225 0.66 1.19 21.66
C HIS A 225 1.49 0.27 22.58
N HIS A 226 0.99 -0.11 23.74
CA HIS A 226 1.79 -0.81 24.77
C HIS A 226 2.35 -2.15 24.27
N GLU A 227 1.49 -2.99 23.71
CA GLU A 227 1.89 -4.31 23.20
C GLU A 227 2.80 -4.22 21.97
N LEU A 228 2.52 -3.28 21.07
CA LEU A 228 3.37 -2.97 19.92
C LEU A 228 4.77 -2.55 20.37
N ARG A 229 4.87 -1.66 21.37
CA ARG A 229 6.15 -1.20 21.94
C ARG A 229 6.93 -2.34 22.59
N ASN A 230 6.27 -3.23 23.30
CA ASN A 230 6.91 -4.39 23.91
C ASN A 230 7.48 -5.34 22.85
N LEU A 231 6.71 -5.66 21.82
CA LEU A 231 7.14 -6.57 20.76
C LEU A 231 8.14 -5.97 19.77
N ALA A 232 8.18 -4.64 19.65
CA ALA A 232 9.22 -3.96 18.87
C ALA A 232 10.64 -4.29 19.35
N GLN A 233 10.79 -4.71 20.62
CA GLN A 233 12.08 -5.14 21.21
C GLN A 233 12.46 -6.58 20.83
N ALA A 234 11.50 -7.40 20.34
CA ALA A 234 11.77 -8.80 20.01
C ALA A 234 12.67 -8.91 18.78
N LYS A 235 13.64 -9.84 18.86
CA LYS A 235 14.66 -10.01 17.82
C LYS A 235 14.58 -11.40 17.18
N THR A 236 14.94 -11.46 15.91
CA THR A 236 15.20 -12.70 15.17
C THR A 236 16.51 -13.33 15.62
N ALA A 237 16.82 -14.52 15.11
CA ALA A 237 18.09 -15.19 15.36
C ALA A 237 19.31 -14.40 14.84
N LEU A 238 19.14 -13.52 13.86
CA LEU A 238 20.18 -12.62 13.34
C LEU A 238 20.24 -11.27 14.05
N GLY A 239 19.38 -11.04 15.05
CA GLY A 239 19.38 -9.81 15.83
C GLY A 239 18.56 -8.67 15.23
N ASN A 240 17.87 -8.88 14.10
CA ASN A 240 16.98 -7.89 13.50
C ASN A 240 15.61 -7.85 14.21
N PRO A 241 14.83 -6.76 14.09
CA PRO A 241 13.50 -6.69 14.67
C PRO A 241 12.57 -7.79 14.11
N ARG A 242 11.77 -8.41 14.99
CA ARG A 242 10.65 -9.28 14.56
C ARG A 242 9.41 -8.48 14.19
N LEU A 243 9.20 -7.34 14.83
CA LEU A 243 8.24 -6.33 14.43
C LEU A 243 9.04 -5.11 13.94
N ASP A 244 9.06 -4.90 12.63
CA ASP A 244 9.85 -3.84 12.01
C ASP A 244 8.92 -2.74 11.48
N PHE A 245 9.02 -1.53 12.06
CA PHE A 245 8.27 -0.37 11.59
C PHE A 245 8.97 0.23 10.38
N THR A 246 8.47 -0.05 9.18
CA THR A 246 9.04 0.49 7.94
C THR A 246 9.03 2.02 7.94
N ALA A 247 10.06 2.63 7.35
CA ALA A 247 10.02 4.06 7.08
C ALA A 247 8.82 4.39 6.18
N PHE A 248 8.23 5.56 6.40
CA PHE A 248 6.97 5.93 5.76
C PHE A 248 6.82 7.45 5.63
N GLY A 249 5.88 7.93 4.83
CA GLY A 249 5.48 9.32 4.82
C GLY A 249 4.54 9.63 5.98
N PHE A 250 4.82 10.67 6.75
CA PHE A 250 4.06 11.00 7.97
C PHE A 250 2.55 11.09 7.70
N PHE A 251 2.15 11.80 6.64
CA PHE A 251 0.75 12.00 6.26
C PHE A 251 0.30 11.11 5.09
N HIS A 252 1.02 10.05 4.76
CA HIS A 252 0.66 9.15 3.66
C HIS A 252 0.66 9.85 2.28
N PRO A 253 1.72 10.58 1.91
CA PRO A 253 1.75 11.30 0.64
C PRO A 253 1.99 10.37 -0.55
N LEU A 254 1.56 10.82 -1.73
CA LEU A 254 2.01 10.23 -3.00
C LEU A 254 3.44 10.71 -3.29
N MET A 255 4.44 10.07 -2.65
CA MET A 255 5.83 10.53 -2.69
C MET A 255 6.41 10.64 -4.09
N SER A 256 5.93 9.85 -5.03
CA SER A 256 6.33 9.93 -6.44
C SER A 256 5.91 11.24 -7.13
N LEU A 257 4.97 12.00 -6.55
CA LEU A 257 4.39 13.20 -7.13
C LEU A 257 4.69 14.49 -6.35
N ILE A 258 5.41 14.40 -5.24
CA ILE A 258 5.78 15.57 -4.41
C ILE A 258 7.29 15.89 -4.52
N PRO A 259 7.71 17.12 -4.17
CA PRO A 259 9.11 17.51 -4.20
C PRO A 259 10.01 16.66 -3.31
N ALA A 260 11.27 16.47 -3.73
CA ALA A 260 12.25 15.67 -3.00
C ALA A 260 12.45 16.13 -1.54
N ARG A 261 12.42 17.45 -1.27
CA ARG A 261 12.55 18.01 0.09
C ARG A 261 11.38 17.63 1.00
N ASP A 262 10.18 17.51 0.44
CA ASP A 262 8.98 17.12 1.19
C ASP A 262 9.01 15.62 1.50
N ILE A 263 9.50 14.79 0.57
CA ILE A 263 9.77 13.36 0.83
C ILE A 263 10.66 13.21 2.07
N VAL A 264 11.80 13.93 2.10
CA VAL A 264 12.76 13.88 3.21
C VAL A 264 12.09 14.35 4.51
N GLY A 265 11.41 15.50 4.49
CA GLY A 265 10.76 16.07 5.67
C GLY A 265 9.65 15.15 6.23
N GLN A 266 8.83 14.55 5.37
CA GLN A 266 7.80 13.60 5.78
C GLN A 266 8.39 12.35 6.46
N ILE A 267 9.50 11.82 5.93
CA ILE A 267 10.20 10.66 6.52
C ILE A 267 10.83 11.05 7.87
N GLU A 268 11.42 12.23 7.99
CA GLU A 268 12.02 12.71 9.24
C GLU A 268 10.96 12.84 10.34
N TRP A 269 9.82 13.45 10.04
CA TRP A 269 8.71 13.54 11.01
C TRP A 269 8.19 12.15 11.41
N HIS A 270 8.08 11.25 10.46
CA HIS A 270 7.67 9.88 10.73
C HIS A 270 8.64 9.16 11.68
N ARG A 271 9.95 9.30 11.50
CA ARG A 271 10.96 8.71 12.38
C ARG A 271 10.82 9.19 13.83
N HIS A 272 10.53 10.47 14.01
CA HIS A 272 10.32 11.03 15.35
C HIS A 272 9.12 10.38 16.04
N ILE A 273 7.97 10.32 15.39
CA ILE A 273 6.77 9.78 16.02
C ILE A 273 6.86 8.26 16.28
N ILE A 274 7.54 7.50 15.42
CA ILE A 274 7.81 6.07 15.66
C ILE A 274 8.68 5.88 16.91
N ARG A 275 9.76 6.65 17.03
CA ARG A 275 10.65 6.60 18.19
C ARG A 275 9.91 6.94 19.47
N ASP A 276 9.16 8.02 19.47
CA ASP A 276 8.44 8.51 20.66
C ASP A 276 7.34 7.52 21.08
N THR A 277 6.62 6.96 20.13
CA THR A 277 5.50 6.07 20.41
C THR A 277 5.95 4.66 20.74
N PHE A 278 6.82 4.06 19.93
CA PHE A 278 7.16 2.63 20.06
C PHE A 278 8.54 2.38 20.71
N GLY A 279 9.34 3.42 20.94
CA GLY A 279 10.65 3.31 21.61
C GLY A 279 11.71 2.59 20.78
N VAL A 280 11.56 2.60 19.45
CA VAL A 280 12.49 2.04 18.47
C VAL A 280 12.70 3.03 17.33
N GLU A 281 13.81 2.92 16.63
CA GLU A 281 13.98 3.66 15.38
C GLU A 281 13.13 3.06 14.27
N ALA A 282 12.58 3.91 13.40
CA ALA A 282 11.96 3.44 12.16
C ALA A 282 13.00 2.72 11.29
N SER A 283 12.54 1.75 10.54
CA SER A 283 13.38 0.94 9.65
C SER A 283 14.10 1.81 8.60
N ASP A 284 15.22 1.31 8.10
CA ASP A 284 15.85 1.78 6.86
C ASP A 284 15.28 1.10 5.60
N VAL A 285 14.29 0.27 5.78
CA VAL A 285 13.41 -0.27 4.72
C VAL A 285 12.17 0.58 4.65
N MET A 286 11.82 1.09 3.47
CA MET A 286 10.67 1.93 3.27
C MET A 286 9.53 1.19 2.55
N PHE A 287 8.31 1.43 3.00
CA PHE A 287 7.11 1.17 2.22
C PHE A 287 6.56 2.50 1.69
N PRO A 288 6.53 2.74 0.37
CA PRO A 288 5.93 3.96 -0.17
C PRO A 288 4.39 3.86 -0.07
N PRO A 289 3.72 4.93 0.42
CA PRO A 289 2.26 4.99 0.43
C PRO A 289 1.66 4.60 -0.93
N GLU A 290 0.58 3.82 -0.94
CA GLU A 290 -0.08 3.28 -2.16
C GLU A 290 0.81 2.37 -3.02
N THR A 291 1.94 1.87 -2.48
CA THR A 291 3.03 1.30 -3.27
C THR A 291 3.46 2.20 -4.44
N ALA A 292 3.10 3.49 -4.35
CA ALA A 292 3.39 4.48 -5.39
C ALA A 292 4.88 4.79 -5.42
N PHE A 293 5.56 4.24 -6.42
CA PHE A 293 6.98 4.39 -6.58
C PHE A 293 7.33 4.89 -7.99
N HIS A 294 8.21 5.87 -8.03
CA HIS A 294 8.91 6.31 -9.23
C HIS A 294 10.41 6.31 -8.92
N PRO A 295 11.28 5.80 -9.81
CA PRO A 295 12.71 5.77 -9.55
C PRO A 295 13.33 7.14 -9.18
N CYS A 296 12.73 8.24 -9.59
CA CYS A 296 13.18 9.59 -9.20
C CYS A 296 13.16 9.86 -7.69
N MET A 297 12.48 9.04 -6.91
CA MET A 297 12.48 9.13 -5.45
C MET A 297 13.82 8.68 -4.84
N ILE A 298 14.60 7.86 -5.54
CA ILE A 298 15.83 7.24 -5.02
C ILE A 298 16.80 8.26 -4.39
N PRO A 299 17.12 9.40 -5.02
CA PRO A 299 18.01 10.39 -4.40
C PRO A 299 17.49 10.91 -3.06
N ALA A 300 16.21 11.27 -2.98
CA ALA A 300 15.58 11.76 -1.76
C ALA A 300 15.51 10.68 -0.66
N LEU A 301 15.17 9.46 -1.02
CA LEU A 301 15.17 8.32 -0.08
C LEU A 301 16.55 8.05 0.49
N LYS A 302 17.61 8.09 -0.34
CA LYS A 302 19.00 7.97 0.12
C LYS A 302 19.41 9.11 1.04
N GLN A 303 19.02 10.34 0.71
CA GLN A 303 19.23 11.51 1.59
C GLN A 303 18.56 11.31 2.94
N ALA A 304 17.35 10.75 2.96
CA ALA A 304 16.63 10.38 4.17
C ALA A 304 17.21 9.12 4.87
N GLY A 305 18.31 8.52 4.41
CA GLY A 305 18.95 7.35 5.02
C GLY A 305 18.17 6.05 4.83
N ILE A 306 17.43 5.92 3.75
CA ILE A 306 16.73 4.67 3.35
C ILE A 306 17.69 3.82 2.52
N ASN A 307 17.79 2.53 2.86
CA ASN A 307 18.64 1.56 2.17
C ASN A 307 17.86 0.67 1.19
N ALA A 308 16.61 0.37 1.48
CA ALA A 308 15.78 -0.47 0.64
C ALA A 308 14.34 0.06 0.56
N VAL A 309 13.67 -0.19 -0.56
CA VAL A 309 12.28 0.23 -0.80
C VAL A 309 11.46 -0.95 -1.31
N LEU A 310 10.25 -1.11 -0.76
CA LEU A 310 9.27 -2.04 -1.31
C LEU A 310 8.67 -1.45 -2.58
N TYR A 311 8.46 -2.28 -3.60
CA TYR A 311 7.77 -1.91 -4.82
C TYR A 311 6.77 -3.01 -5.21
N ASP A 312 5.70 -2.66 -5.90
CA ASP A 312 4.76 -3.64 -6.44
C ASP A 312 5.44 -4.41 -7.59
N SER A 313 5.55 -5.72 -7.46
CA SER A 313 6.26 -6.61 -8.39
C SER A 313 5.76 -6.50 -9.83
N ILE A 314 4.50 -6.12 -10.04
CA ILE A 314 3.92 -5.95 -11.39
C ILE A 314 4.67 -4.91 -12.22
N HIS A 315 5.20 -3.84 -11.61
CA HIS A 315 5.94 -2.80 -12.32
C HIS A 315 7.30 -3.27 -12.82
N TYR A 316 7.89 -4.26 -12.13
CA TYR A 316 9.10 -4.90 -12.61
C TYR A 316 8.80 -5.85 -13.77
N PHE A 317 7.75 -6.66 -13.64
CA PHE A 317 7.34 -7.60 -14.68
C PHE A 317 7.00 -6.86 -15.97
N ARG A 318 6.21 -5.80 -15.91
CA ARG A 318 5.81 -4.98 -17.05
C ARG A 318 7.00 -4.30 -17.75
N ALA A 319 8.08 -4.03 -17.05
CA ALA A 319 9.29 -3.46 -17.62
C ALA A 319 10.13 -4.47 -18.41
N CYS A 320 9.80 -5.76 -18.37
CA CYS A 320 10.46 -6.80 -19.19
C CYS A 320 9.88 -6.84 -20.61
N GLN A 321 10.76 -6.97 -21.60
CA GLN A 321 10.40 -6.92 -23.03
C GLN A 321 9.45 -8.04 -23.46
N ASP A 322 9.45 -9.16 -22.74
CA ASP A 322 8.67 -10.36 -23.04
C ASP A 322 7.51 -10.60 -22.06
N TYR A 323 7.12 -9.59 -21.25
CA TYR A 323 5.94 -9.75 -20.38
C TYR A 323 4.70 -10.11 -21.21
N PRO A 324 3.99 -11.19 -20.89
CA PRO A 324 2.95 -11.72 -21.75
C PRO A 324 1.62 -10.99 -21.54
N TYR A 325 1.49 -9.78 -22.07
CA TYR A 325 0.23 -9.06 -22.13
C TYR A 325 -0.84 -9.82 -22.92
N GLY A 326 -2.07 -9.73 -22.50
CA GLY A 326 -3.17 -10.42 -23.15
C GLY A 326 -3.26 -11.91 -22.79
N GLY A 327 -4.46 -12.44 -22.87
CA GLY A 327 -4.77 -13.83 -22.49
C GLY A 327 -4.64 -14.15 -21.01
N SER A 328 -4.36 -13.15 -20.16
CA SER A 328 -4.25 -13.32 -18.70
C SER A 328 -5.57 -13.16 -17.97
N GLY A 329 -6.58 -12.58 -18.63
CA GLY A 329 -7.85 -12.20 -17.97
C GLY A 329 -7.78 -10.89 -17.18
N GLU A 330 -6.60 -10.29 -17.08
CA GLU A 330 -6.36 -9.08 -16.28
C GLU A 330 -6.75 -7.79 -17.00
N GLY A 331 -6.98 -7.83 -18.29
CA GLY A 331 -7.26 -6.64 -19.12
C GLY A 331 -6.11 -5.62 -19.17
N MET A 332 -4.93 -6.01 -18.68
CA MET A 332 -3.77 -5.13 -18.53
C MET A 332 -3.17 -4.82 -19.92
N LEU A 333 -2.97 -3.54 -20.19
CA LEU A 333 -2.36 -3.05 -21.41
C LEU A 333 -0.86 -2.89 -21.24
N PRO A 334 -0.08 -3.03 -22.33
CA PRO A 334 1.36 -2.80 -22.28
C PRO A 334 1.69 -1.35 -21.90
N PRO A 335 2.79 -1.10 -21.18
CA PRO A 335 3.27 0.25 -20.93
C PRO A 335 3.78 0.89 -22.22
N ASN A 336 4.18 2.16 -22.11
CA ASN A 336 4.97 2.77 -23.18
C ASN A 336 6.24 1.93 -23.43
N ARG A 337 6.62 1.77 -24.69
CA ARG A 337 7.82 0.99 -25.06
C ARG A 337 9.09 1.49 -24.36
N ALA A 338 9.18 2.78 -24.05
CA ALA A 338 10.31 3.35 -23.30
C ALA A 338 10.43 2.83 -21.87
N GLU A 339 9.39 2.20 -21.31
CA GLU A 339 9.42 1.56 -20.00
C GLU A 339 9.83 0.09 -20.06
N GLN A 340 9.82 -0.54 -21.23
CA GLN A 340 10.22 -1.95 -21.44
C GLN A 340 11.73 -2.07 -21.66
N GLU A 341 12.55 -1.63 -20.71
CA GLU A 341 14.01 -1.64 -20.83
C GLU A 341 14.67 -2.93 -20.35
N ASN A 342 14.00 -3.71 -19.51
CA ASN A 342 14.59 -4.94 -19.00
C ASN A 342 14.60 -6.03 -20.08
N PRO A 343 15.66 -6.86 -20.13
CA PRO A 343 15.76 -7.93 -21.13
C PRO A 343 14.63 -8.96 -20.97
N PRO A 344 14.37 -9.77 -22.01
CA PRO A 344 13.46 -10.90 -21.92
C PRO A 344 13.88 -11.88 -20.83
N VAL A 345 12.92 -12.35 -20.02
CA VAL A 345 13.15 -13.32 -18.94
C VAL A 345 12.88 -14.75 -19.40
N ASN A 346 11.89 -14.92 -20.28
CA ASN A 346 11.43 -16.24 -20.77
C ASN A 346 11.04 -17.22 -19.64
N ASP A 347 10.47 -16.69 -18.55
CA ASP A 347 10.15 -17.46 -17.32
C ASP A 347 8.83 -16.98 -16.72
N TRP A 348 7.72 -17.08 -17.48
CA TRP A 348 6.42 -16.59 -17.04
C TRP A 348 5.52 -17.73 -16.56
N LEU A 349 5.03 -17.61 -15.32
CA LEU A 349 4.09 -18.51 -14.69
C LEU A 349 2.74 -17.80 -14.50
N GLN A 350 1.67 -18.40 -15.04
CA GLN A 350 0.30 -17.99 -14.74
C GLN A 350 -0.16 -18.67 -13.44
N LEU A 351 -0.29 -17.90 -12.37
CA LEU A 351 -0.83 -18.41 -11.10
C LEU A 351 -2.29 -18.78 -11.25
N GLN A 352 -2.66 -19.92 -10.67
CA GLN A 352 -4.02 -20.45 -10.64
C GLN A 352 -4.59 -20.42 -9.22
N CYS A 353 -5.91 -20.41 -9.13
CA CYS A 353 -6.62 -20.45 -7.86
C CYS A 353 -6.37 -19.26 -6.94
N ILE A 354 -6.12 -18.10 -7.53
CA ILE A 354 -6.07 -16.80 -6.86
C ILE A 354 -7.15 -15.88 -7.41
N TRP A 355 -7.53 -14.89 -6.61
CA TRP A 355 -8.61 -13.95 -6.96
C TRP A 355 -8.33 -13.13 -8.22
N ALA A 356 -7.13 -12.59 -8.32
CA ALA A 356 -6.69 -11.85 -9.47
C ALA A 356 -5.59 -12.66 -10.19
N PRO A 357 -5.92 -13.39 -11.26
CA PRO A 357 -4.93 -14.15 -12.00
C PRO A 357 -3.81 -13.23 -12.47
N SER A 358 -2.59 -13.51 -12.05
CA SER A 358 -1.43 -12.73 -12.45
C SER A 358 -0.38 -13.61 -13.09
N LYS A 359 0.38 -13.04 -14.00
CA LYS A 359 1.58 -13.67 -14.56
C LYS A 359 2.78 -13.10 -13.85
N ILE A 360 3.53 -13.99 -13.22
CA ILE A 360 4.73 -13.66 -12.47
C ILE A 360 5.94 -14.35 -13.10
N SER A 361 7.13 -13.86 -12.80
CA SER A 361 8.36 -14.60 -13.06
C SER A 361 9.02 -14.97 -11.72
N PRO A 362 9.10 -16.25 -11.37
CA PRO A 362 9.78 -16.70 -10.16
C PRO A 362 11.25 -16.25 -10.09
N GLN A 363 11.94 -16.10 -11.22
CA GLN A 363 13.32 -15.61 -11.26
C GLN A 363 13.44 -14.14 -10.83
N LEU A 364 12.39 -13.34 -11.01
CA LEU A 364 12.36 -11.93 -10.65
C LEU A 364 11.82 -11.68 -9.23
N LEU A 365 11.23 -12.69 -8.60
CA LEU A 365 10.76 -12.60 -7.22
C LEU A 365 11.96 -12.68 -6.25
N LYS A 366 12.78 -11.65 -6.25
CA LYS A 366 13.92 -11.45 -5.34
C LYS A 366 14.32 -9.98 -5.28
N PRO A 367 14.93 -9.51 -4.19
CA PRO A 367 15.47 -8.17 -4.14
C PRO A 367 16.47 -7.92 -5.27
N CYS A 368 16.39 -6.73 -5.85
CA CYS A 368 17.24 -6.31 -6.96
C CYS A 368 17.79 -4.90 -6.73
N MET A 369 18.75 -4.48 -7.54
CA MET A 369 19.21 -3.09 -7.54
C MET A 369 18.37 -2.29 -8.53
N LEU A 370 17.68 -1.27 -8.05
CA LEU A 370 16.96 -0.27 -8.85
C LEU A 370 17.86 0.90 -9.16
N TYR A 371 17.62 1.61 -10.26
CA TYR A 371 18.39 2.80 -10.60
C TYR A 371 17.54 3.96 -11.14
N TYR A 372 18.06 5.15 -10.97
CA TYR A 372 17.58 6.39 -11.56
C TYR A 372 18.75 7.21 -12.07
N THR A 373 18.63 7.80 -13.26
CA THR A 373 19.60 8.76 -13.80
C THR A 373 18.96 10.14 -13.80
N ASP A 374 19.54 11.08 -13.09
CA ASP A 374 19.02 12.43 -12.94
C ASP A 374 19.33 13.34 -14.16
N HIS A 375 18.92 14.61 -14.06
CA HIS A 375 19.08 15.61 -15.12
C HIS A 375 20.56 15.98 -15.42
N GLU A 376 21.46 15.71 -14.47
CA GLU A 376 22.91 15.91 -14.62
C GLU A 376 23.59 14.66 -15.20
N GLY A 377 22.86 13.56 -15.34
CA GLY A 377 23.37 12.28 -15.80
C GLY A 377 23.98 11.43 -14.68
N GLN A 378 23.83 11.84 -13.42
CA GLN A 378 24.26 11.05 -12.28
C GLN A 378 23.32 9.87 -12.04
N ARG A 379 23.92 8.68 -11.91
CA ARG A 379 23.18 7.46 -11.60
C ARG A 379 23.09 7.25 -10.10
N HIS A 380 21.86 7.06 -9.62
CA HIS A 380 21.55 6.75 -8.23
C HIS A 380 20.96 5.34 -8.17
N GLU A 381 21.34 4.57 -7.16
CA GLU A 381 20.94 3.17 -7.02
C GLU A 381 20.42 2.89 -5.61
N MET A 382 19.47 1.95 -5.49
CA MET A 382 18.85 1.54 -4.24
C MET A 382 18.36 0.09 -4.33
N ILE A 383 18.37 -0.62 -3.21
CA ILE A 383 17.79 -1.97 -3.15
C ILE A 383 16.27 -1.85 -3.27
N GLY A 384 15.71 -2.57 -4.24
CA GLY A 384 14.28 -2.81 -4.37
C GLY A 384 13.90 -4.18 -3.81
N VAL A 385 12.79 -4.24 -3.09
CA VAL A 385 12.24 -5.47 -2.50
C VAL A 385 10.85 -5.70 -3.09
N PRO A 386 10.61 -6.81 -3.80
CA PRO A 386 9.32 -7.06 -4.44
C PRO A 386 8.24 -7.34 -3.40
N ALA A 387 7.17 -6.55 -3.41
CA ALA A 387 5.93 -6.85 -2.73
C ALA A 387 4.98 -7.50 -3.75
N GLU A 388 4.57 -8.74 -3.47
CA GLU A 388 3.65 -9.45 -4.32
C GLU A 388 2.23 -9.23 -3.82
N ARG A 389 1.57 -8.22 -4.38
CA ARG A 389 0.29 -7.70 -3.92
C ARG A 389 -0.87 -8.67 -4.12
N TYR A 390 -0.92 -9.38 -5.24
CA TYR A 390 -2.02 -10.30 -5.52
C TYR A 390 -2.06 -11.44 -4.50
N LEU A 391 -0.91 -12.02 -4.19
CA LEU A 391 -0.79 -13.02 -3.13
C LEU A 391 -1.07 -12.42 -1.75
N GLY A 392 -0.60 -11.19 -1.50
CA GLY A 392 -0.85 -10.46 -0.26
C GLY A 392 -2.34 -10.17 -0.03
N ASN A 393 -3.08 -9.77 -1.07
CA ASN A 393 -4.52 -9.57 -1.00
C ASN A 393 -5.29 -10.87 -0.75
N GLU A 394 -4.89 -11.97 -1.35
CA GLU A 394 -5.47 -13.30 -1.06
C GLU A 394 -5.23 -13.70 0.40
N ASP A 395 -4.03 -13.43 0.91
CA ASP A 395 -3.67 -13.65 2.29
C ASP A 395 -4.56 -12.85 3.27
N ALA A 396 -4.80 -11.57 2.98
CA ALA A 396 -5.59 -10.69 3.82
C ALA A 396 -7.08 -11.05 3.86
N ARG A 397 -7.61 -11.68 2.82
CA ARG A 397 -9.05 -11.98 2.70
C ARG A 397 -9.52 -13.13 3.59
N GLY A 398 -8.63 -13.87 4.21
CA GLY A 398 -8.94 -14.85 5.24
C GLY A 398 -10.02 -15.85 4.85
N GLY A 399 -11.18 -15.82 5.52
CA GLY A 399 -12.26 -16.76 5.32
C GLY A 399 -12.96 -16.76 3.94
N TYR A 400 -12.70 -15.77 3.10
CA TYR A 400 -13.33 -15.61 1.79
C TYR A 400 -12.54 -16.16 0.60
N GLY A 401 -11.64 -17.06 0.81
CA GLY A 401 -10.72 -17.57 -0.20
C GLY A 401 -9.28 -17.28 0.20
N ALA A 402 -9.05 -17.37 1.52
CA ALA A 402 -7.73 -17.24 2.09
C ALA A 402 -6.71 -17.98 1.25
N LEU A 403 -5.58 -17.34 1.04
CA LEU A 403 -4.48 -17.90 0.32
C LEU A 403 -4.18 -19.33 0.82
N GLN A 404 -4.26 -20.27 -0.08
CA GLN A 404 -3.82 -21.63 0.18
C GLN A 404 -2.32 -21.68 -0.02
N TYR A 405 -1.57 -21.35 1.03
CA TYR A 405 -0.12 -21.15 0.96
C TYR A 405 0.60 -22.28 0.24
N GLU A 406 0.35 -23.53 0.64
CA GLU A 406 1.01 -24.70 0.05
C GLU A 406 0.66 -24.87 -1.43
N MET A 407 -0.58 -24.60 -1.81
CA MET A 407 -1.06 -24.74 -3.19
C MET A 407 -0.50 -23.62 -4.08
N VAL A 408 -0.59 -22.36 -3.66
CA VAL A 408 -0.20 -21.24 -4.51
C VAL A 408 1.30 -21.06 -4.55
N MET A 409 1.99 -21.11 -3.40
CA MET A 409 3.45 -21.05 -3.38
C MET A 409 4.06 -22.35 -3.94
N GLY A 410 3.35 -23.50 -3.87
CA GLY A 410 3.74 -24.74 -4.51
C GLY A 410 3.85 -24.60 -6.02
N GLN A 411 2.99 -23.81 -6.68
CA GLN A 411 3.10 -23.56 -8.12
C GLN A 411 4.42 -22.84 -8.46
N ILE A 412 4.84 -21.88 -7.62
CA ILE A 412 6.12 -21.19 -7.78
C ILE A 412 7.28 -22.18 -7.60
N TYR A 413 7.22 -23.02 -6.55
CA TYR A 413 8.22 -24.04 -6.27
C TYR A 413 8.36 -25.03 -7.43
N ASP A 414 7.24 -25.60 -7.90
CA ASP A 414 7.22 -26.57 -8.99
C ASP A 414 7.74 -25.97 -10.29
N HIS A 415 7.40 -24.70 -10.58
CA HIS A 415 7.91 -24.00 -11.74
C HIS A 415 9.43 -23.85 -11.69
N ILE A 416 9.99 -23.43 -10.56
CA ILE A 416 11.44 -23.30 -10.35
C ILE A 416 12.15 -24.66 -10.55
N CYS A 417 11.57 -25.73 -10.01
CA CYS A 417 12.11 -27.08 -10.19
C CYS A 417 12.07 -27.52 -11.66
N ASN A 418 10.96 -27.29 -12.36
CA ASN A 418 10.75 -27.69 -13.75
C ASN A 418 11.64 -26.92 -14.72
N THR A 419 11.89 -25.64 -14.45
CA THR A 419 12.75 -24.77 -15.28
C THR A 419 14.22 -24.82 -14.87
N ASN A 420 14.54 -25.46 -13.75
CA ASN A 420 15.89 -25.49 -13.15
C ASN A 420 16.47 -24.07 -12.96
N SER A 421 15.63 -23.13 -12.55
CA SER A 421 15.95 -21.69 -12.43
C SER A 421 16.37 -21.26 -11.02
N TYR A 422 16.55 -22.19 -10.09
CA TYR A 422 16.92 -21.88 -8.71
C TYR A 422 18.34 -21.34 -8.59
N ASP A 423 18.47 -20.15 -7.98
CA ASP A 423 19.76 -19.58 -7.58
C ASP A 423 19.90 -19.62 -6.04
N PRO A 424 20.74 -20.51 -5.49
CA PRO A 424 20.90 -20.62 -4.03
C PRO A 424 21.59 -19.40 -3.39
N LYS A 425 22.24 -18.54 -4.16
CA LYS A 425 22.84 -17.30 -3.66
C LYS A 425 21.80 -16.18 -3.52
N HIS A 426 20.77 -16.21 -4.34
CA HIS A 426 19.67 -15.25 -4.33
C HIS A 426 18.35 -16.02 -4.51
N PRO A 427 17.95 -16.81 -3.49
CA PRO A 427 16.72 -17.61 -3.56
C PRO A 427 15.49 -16.71 -3.72
N PRO A 428 14.37 -17.22 -4.24
CA PRO A 428 13.15 -16.46 -4.33
C PRO A 428 12.74 -15.86 -2.98
N PHE A 429 12.41 -14.57 -3.02
CA PHE A 429 11.89 -13.83 -1.88
C PHE A 429 10.91 -12.76 -2.35
N PHE A 430 9.75 -12.73 -1.76
CA PHE A 430 8.75 -11.69 -1.97
C PHE A 430 8.01 -11.38 -0.68
N VAL A 431 7.45 -10.20 -0.61
CA VAL A 431 6.66 -9.76 0.55
C VAL A 431 5.18 -9.90 0.24
N LEU A 432 4.46 -10.64 1.06
CA LEU A 432 3.00 -10.66 1.06
C LEU A 432 2.53 -9.34 1.70
N HIS A 433 2.03 -8.45 0.85
CA HIS A 433 1.65 -7.11 1.24
C HIS A 433 0.14 -6.89 1.11
N SER A 434 -0.45 -6.29 2.13
CA SER A 434 -1.85 -5.86 2.13
C SER A 434 -2.11 -4.80 3.21
N ASP A 435 -3.31 -4.23 3.18
CA ASP A 435 -3.80 -3.43 4.30
C ASP A 435 -3.83 -4.26 5.58
N GLY A 436 -3.44 -3.64 6.68
CA GLY A 436 -3.43 -4.22 8.02
C GLY A 436 -4.66 -3.83 8.86
N ASP A 437 -5.43 -2.86 8.40
CA ASP A 437 -6.55 -2.27 9.13
C ASP A 437 -7.86 -2.21 8.34
N ASN A 438 -7.89 -2.77 7.14
CA ASN A 438 -9.09 -2.81 6.32
C ASN A 438 -10.05 -3.89 6.85
N TYR A 439 -10.95 -3.49 7.75
CA TYR A 439 -11.90 -4.38 8.41
C TYR A 439 -12.83 -5.08 7.41
N GLY A 440 -13.31 -4.38 6.39
CA GLY A 440 -14.12 -4.95 5.31
C GLY A 440 -13.36 -5.84 4.33
N GLY A 441 -12.03 -5.75 4.29
CA GLY A 441 -11.16 -6.48 3.38
C GLY A 441 -10.58 -7.79 3.93
N GLY A 442 -11.00 -8.22 5.13
CA GLY A 442 -10.56 -9.49 5.72
C GLY A 442 -9.20 -9.44 6.42
N ALA A 443 -8.65 -8.25 6.68
CA ALA A 443 -7.40 -8.11 7.43
C ALA A 443 -7.44 -8.84 8.77
N GLU A 444 -8.58 -8.82 9.46
CA GLU A 444 -8.81 -9.54 10.71
C GLU A 444 -8.56 -11.05 10.57
N SER A 445 -9.03 -11.65 9.47
CA SER A 445 -8.88 -13.09 9.22
C SER A 445 -7.42 -13.49 9.07
N TYR A 446 -6.57 -12.61 8.53
CA TYR A 446 -5.13 -12.85 8.50
C TYR A 446 -4.59 -13.08 9.90
N TYR A 447 -4.86 -12.18 10.84
CA TYR A 447 -4.30 -12.23 12.18
C TYR A 447 -4.86 -13.36 13.03
N THR A 448 -6.13 -13.71 12.84
CA THR A 448 -6.83 -14.71 13.66
C THR A 448 -6.72 -16.12 13.11
N CYS A 449 -6.85 -16.29 11.81
CA CYS A 449 -6.92 -17.64 11.18
C CYS A 449 -5.66 -17.98 10.37
N ASN A 450 -5.22 -17.07 9.48
CA ASN A 450 -4.18 -17.41 8.52
C ASN A 450 -2.78 -17.48 9.13
N THR A 451 -2.50 -16.67 10.15
CA THR A 451 -1.18 -16.67 10.81
C THR A 451 -0.84 -18.06 11.37
N GLY A 452 -1.79 -18.74 12.04
CA GLY A 452 -1.58 -20.08 12.58
C GLY A 452 -1.31 -21.11 11.48
N ARG A 453 -2.04 -21.05 10.36
CA ARG A 453 -1.82 -21.93 9.20
C ARG A 453 -0.45 -21.71 8.57
N LEU A 454 -0.05 -20.46 8.40
CA LEU A 454 1.27 -20.08 7.88
C LEU A 454 2.40 -20.60 8.79
N VAL A 455 2.26 -20.46 10.10
CA VAL A 455 3.23 -21.01 11.07
C VAL A 455 3.31 -22.53 10.94
N GLY A 456 2.16 -23.22 10.90
CA GLY A 456 2.10 -24.66 10.73
C GLY A 456 2.78 -25.12 9.42
N MET A 457 2.54 -24.44 8.32
CA MET A 457 3.23 -24.71 7.05
C MET A 457 4.75 -24.58 7.19
N CYS A 458 5.24 -23.46 7.74
CA CYS A 458 6.67 -23.23 7.91
C CYS A 458 7.35 -24.25 8.86
N GLN A 459 6.59 -24.84 9.79
CA GLN A 459 7.10 -25.88 10.69
C GLN A 459 7.19 -27.26 10.03
N THR A 460 6.30 -27.56 9.08
CA THR A 460 6.14 -28.92 8.52
C THR A 460 6.65 -29.03 7.08
N ASP A 461 6.74 -27.93 6.34
CA ASP A 461 7.16 -27.91 4.94
C ASP A 461 8.46 -27.09 4.76
N PRO A 462 9.61 -27.77 4.59
CA PRO A 462 10.89 -27.09 4.46
C PRO A 462 11.06 -26.26 3.19
N ARG A 463 10.16 -26.39 2.20
CA ARG A 463 10.17 -25.63 0.95
C ARG A 463 9.88 -24.14 1.17
N PHE A 464 9.18 -23.79 2.26
CA PHE A 464 8.69 -22.43 2.52
C PHE A 464 9.22 -21.90 3.85
N GLN A 465 9.80 -20.71 3.84
CA GLN A 465 10.33 -20.09 5.04
C GLN A 465 9.91 -18.63 5.19
N LEU A 466 9.21 -18.33 6.29
CA LEU A 466 8.94 -16.94 6.69
C LEU A 466 10.23 -16.31 7.24
N ILE A 467 10.60 -15.18 6.67
CA ILE A 467 11.80 -14.42 7.06
C ILE A 467 11.51 -12.93 7.03
N THR A 468 12.10 -12.16 7.94
CA THR A 468 12.02 -10.69 7.84
C THR A 468 12.84 -10.18 6.65
N ILE A 469 12.45 -9.02 6.11
CA ILE A 469 13.18 -8.39 5.00
C ILE A 469 14.65 -8.20 5.37
N LYS A 470 14.92 -7.72 6.59
CA LYS A 470 16.31 -7.47 7.06
C LYS A 470 17.12 -8.75 7.20
N ASP A 471 16.53 -9.81 7.72
CA ASP A 471 17.22 -11.11 7.80
C ASP A 471 17.52 -11.67 6.41
N TYR A 472 16.57 -11.52 5.46
CA TYR A 472 16.80 -11.97 4.09
C TYR A 472 17.96 -11.19 3.44
N LEU A 473 17.93 -9.86 3.48
CA LEU A 473 18.98 -9.01 2.89
C LEU A 473 20.36 -9.24 3.53
N GLN A 474 20.38 -9.57 4.82
CA GLN A 474 21.64 -9.90 5.54
C GLN A 474 22.19 -11.26 5.09
N ARG A 475 21.32 -12.25 4.84
CA ARG A 475 21.73 -13.60 4.41
C ARG A 475 22.07 -13.69 2.93
N PHE A 476 21.35 -12.94 2.10
CA PHE A 476 21.42 -12.98 0.65
C PHE A 476 21.60 -11.56 0.09
N PRO A 477 22.81 -10.99 0.18
CA PRO A 477 23.07 -9.64 -0.31
C PRO A 477 22.76 -9.50 -1.80
N VAL A 478 22.17 -8.38 -2.19
CA VAL A 478 21.82 -8.08 -3.58
C VAL A 478 23.08 -7.87 -4.41
N ASP A 479 23.11 -8.41 -5.64
CA ASP A 479 24.21 -8.15 -6.58
C ASP A 479 24.16 -6.68 -7.05
N PRO A 480 25.15 -5.86 -6.71
CA PRO A 480 25.16 -4.44 -7.08
C PRO A 480 25.38 -4.22 -8.58
N ASN A 481 25.81 -5.24 -9.33
CA ASN A 481 26.10 -5.11 -10.76
C ASN A 481 24.87 -5.39 -11.63
N ASN A 482 23.77 -5.85 -11.06
CA ASN A 482 22.55 -6.19 -11.77
C ASN A 482 21.43 -5.18 -11.45
N ALA A 483 21.62 -3.92 -11.90
CA ALA A 483 20.62 -2.90 -11.69
C ALA A 483 19.58 -2.91 -12.82
N MET A 484 18.30 -2.92 -12.42
CA MET A 484 17.16 -3.09 -13.28
C MET A 484 16.29 -1.82 -13.30
N HIS A 485 15.61 -1.60 -14.43
CA HIS A 485 14.59 -0.56 -14.53
C HIS A 485 13.29 -1.01 -13.86
N LEU A 486 12.66 -0.10 -13.16
CA LEU A 486 11.31 -0.25 -12.62
C LEU A 486 10.38 0.76 -13.28
N GLU A 487 9.27 0.31 -13.86
CA GLU A 487 8.23 1.18 -14.36
C GLU A 487 7.63 2.00 -13.22
N PRO A 488 7.43 3.32 -13.36
CA PRO A 488 6.72 4.12 -12.37
C PRO A 488 5.26 3.68 -12.25
N GLY A 489 4.77 3.55 -11.01
CA GLY A 489 3.38 3.17 -10.82
C GLY A 489 2.96 3.05 -9.37
N ALA A 490 1.70 2.66 -9.15
CA ALA A 490 1.05 2.50 -7.88
C ALA A 490 0.09 1.30 -7.89
N TRP A 491 -0.26 0.77 -6.74
CA TRP A 491 -1.21 -0.34 -6.66
C TRP A 491 -2.64 0.05 -7.04
N ALA A 492 -3.02 1.31 -6.77
CA ALA A 492 -4.33 1.81 -7.11
C ALA A 492 -4.54 1.78 -8.62
N GLY A 493 -5.49 1.02 -9.09
CA GLY A 493 -5.75 0.83 -10.52
C GLY A 493 -5.05 -0.38 -11.14
N ALA A 494 -3.98 -0.91 -10.57
CA ALA A 494 -3.33 -2.10 -11.11
C ALA A 494 -4.28 -3.31 -11.22
N ASP A 495 -5.22 -3.46 -10.29
CA ASP A 495 -6.29 -4.46 -10.36
C ASP A 495 -7.22 -4.27 -11.58
N ASN A 496 -7.32 -3.04 -12.07
CA ASN A 496 -8.10 -2.67 -13.24
C ASN A 496 -7.25 -2.55 -14.52
N GLY A 497 -6.01 -3.02 -14.48
CA GLY A 497 -5.10 -2.97 -15.61
C GLY A 497 -4.43 -1.62 -15.84
N ASP A 498 -4.61 -0.64 -14.94
CA ASP A 498 -3.95 0.68 -14.97
C ASP A 498 -2.98 0.85 -13.81
N PRO A 499 -1.72 0.40 -13.93
CA PRO A 499 -0.74 0.52 -12.86
C PRO A 499 -0.07 1.89 -12.75
N LEU A 500 -0.35 2.83 -13.67
CA LEU A 500 0.23 4.17 -13.69
C LEU A 500 -0.41 5.11 -12.69
N PHE A 501 0.07 6.35 -12.61
CA PHE A 501 -0.46 7.38 -11.70
C PHE A 501 -1.71 8.09 -12.21
N THR A 502 -2.29 7.66 -13.34
CA THR A 502 -3.44 8.34 -13.96
C THR A 502 -4.64 8.48 -13.05
N LYS A 503 -4.83 7.54 -12.10
CA LYS A 503 -5.86 7.66 -11.06
C LYS A 503 -5.69 8.91 -10.20
N TRP A 504 -4.47 9.40 -10.02
CA TRP A 504 -4.14 10.48 -9.11
C TRP A 504 -4.14 11.87 -9.75
N PHE A 505 -4.17 11.96 -11.08
CA PHE A 505 -4.12 13.24 -11.80
C PHE A 505 -4.88 13.28 -13.13
N SER A 506 -5.74 12.31 -13.40
CA SER A 506 -6.53 12.28 -14.64
C SER A 506 -7.93 11.75 -14.35
N TRP A 507 -8.89 12.62 -14.34
CA TRP A 507 -10.29 12.27 -14.20
C TRP A 507 -11.13 12.73 -15.38
N ALA A 508 -12.31 12.10 -15.55
CA ALA A 508 -13.07 11.97 -16.80
C ALA A 508 -13.88 13.20 -17.27
N GLU A 509 -13.90 14.32 -16.57
CA GLU A 509 -14.58 15.51 -17.09
C GLU A 509 -13.73 16.24 -18.13
N LYS A 510 -14.32 16.55 -19.27
CA LYS A 510 -13.64 17.09 -20.44
C LYS A 510 -12.79 18.32 -20.21
N ASP A 511 -13.25 19.22 -19.38
CA ASP A 511 -12.63 20.54 -19.19
C ASP A 511 -12.18 20.80 -17.74
N TYR A 512 -12.38 19.85 -16.83
CA TYR A 512 -12.06 19.98 -15.42
C TYR A 512 -11.75 18.59 -14.80
N SER A 513 -10.76 18.55 -13.91
CA SER A 513 -10.44 17.41 -13.07
C SER A 513 -10.22 17.90 -11.64
N PRO A 514 -10.92 17.39 -10.62
CA PRO A 514 -10.66 17.67 -9.22
C PRO A 514 -9.21 17.36 -8.84
N ASP A 515 -8.66 16.26 -9.36
CA ASP A 515 -7.28 15.85 -9.09
C ASP A 515 -6.28 16.88 -9.62
N LEU A 516 -6.40 17.28 -10.89
CA LEU A 516 -5.54 18.31 -11.49
C LEU A 516 -5.71 19.66 -10.81
N ASN A 517 -6.93 20.02 -10.39
CA ASN A 517 -7.18 21.22 -9.59
C ASN A 517 -6.39 21.18 -8.28
N SER A 518 -6.47 20.08 -7.54
CA SER A 518 -5.76 19.89 -6.27
C SER A 518 -4.24 19.93 -6.46
N TRP A 519 -3.69 19.29 -7.50
CA TRP A 519 -2.25 19.36 -7.81
C TRP A 519 -1.80 20.75 -8.22
N ALA A 520 -2.59 21.49 -8.97
CA ALA A 520 -2.26 22.88 -9.32
C ALA A 520 -2.19 23.80 -8.09
N ILE A 521 -3.11 23.63 -7.14
CA ILE A 521 -3.14 24.34 -5.87
C ILE A 521 -1.94 23.96 -5.01
N LEU A 522 -1.72 22.65 -4.83
CA LEU A 522 -0.64 22.14 -4.01
C LEU A 522 0.74 22.55 -4.51
N THR A 523 0.97 22.50 -5.83
CA THR A 523 2.23 22.96 -6.46
C THR A 523 2.55 24.42 -6.09
N ALA A 524 1.55 25.30 -6.09
CA ALA A 524 1.74 26.68 -5.69
C ALA A 524 2.00 26.82 -4.18
N PHE A 525 1.29 26.09 -3.35
CA PHE A 525 1.49 26.13 -1.90
C PHE A 525 2.84 25.57 -1.47
N GLN A 526 3.32 24.50 -2.12
CA GLN A 526 4.67 23.97 -1.93
C GLN A 526 5.73 25.06 -2.13
N ASN A 527 5.66 25.80 -3.23
CA ASN A 527 6.62 26.87 -3.49
C ASN A 527 6.58 27.98 -2.42
N VAL A 528 5.40 28.40 -1.99
CA VAL A 528 5.25 29.43 -0.94
C VAL A 528 5.91 28.97 0.37
N VAL A 529 5.66 27.73 0.80
CA VAL A 529 6.25 27.19 2.05
C VAL A 529 7.75 27.07 1.92
N HIS A 530 8.22 26.56 0.80
CA HIS A 530 9.66 26.39 0.54
C HIS A 530 10.40 27.73 0.48
N ALA A 531 9.81 28.75 -0.16
CA ALA A 531 10.41 30.07 -0.23
C ALA A 531 10.52 30.74 1.15
N LEU A 532 9.54 30.57 2.02
CA LEU A 532 9.58 31.09 3.38
C LEU A 532 10.59 30.34 4.25
N GLU A 533 10.73 29.04 4.08
CA GLU A 533 11.76 28.23 4.75
C GLU A 533 13.17 28.66 4.31
N ASP A 534 13.42 28.73 3.00
CA ASP A 534 14.72 29.13 2.43
C ASP A 534 15.10 30.58 2.79
N ALA A 535 14.12 31.46 2.95
CA ALA A 535 14.32 32.83 3.44
C ALA A 535 14.59 32.92 4.95
N GLY A 536 14.62 31.79 5.68
CA GLY A 536 14.91 31.74 7.12
C GLY A 536 13.83 32.42 7.98
N GLN A 537 12.56 32.32 7.59
CA GLN A 537 11.45 32.83 8.40
C GLN A 537 11.35 32.12 9.75
N ALA A 538 10.61 32.69 10.69
CA ALA A 538 10.45 32.15 12.04
C ALA A 538 10.05 30.67 12.02
N SER A 539 10.80 29.83 12.76
CA SER A 539 10.65 28.38 12.74
C SER A 539 9.23 27.91 13.07
N GLU A 540 8.53 28.56 14.02
CA GLU A 540 7.15 28.24 14.38
C GLU A 540 6.17 28.45 13.20
N LEU A 541 6.36 29.51 12.43
CA LEU A 541 5.55 29.76 11.24
C LEU A 541 5.82 28.67 10.19
N VAL A 542 7.09 28.44 9.86
CA VAL A 542 7.49 27.46 8.85
C VAL A 542 7.00 26.05 9.24
N GLU A 543 7.14 25.65 10.49
CA GLU A 543 6.67 24.35 11.00
C GLU A 543 5.14 24.23 10.86
N SER A 544 4.40 25.28 11.21
CA SER A 544 2.94 25.30 11.06
C SER A 544 2.50 25.22 9.59
N LEU A 545 3.23 25.89 8.70
CA LEU A 545 2.98 25.83 7.26
C LEU A 545 3.32 24.46 6.67
N LYS A 546 4.46 23.87 7.07
CA LYS A 546 4.85 22.49 6.68
C LYS A 546 3.82 21.47 7.14
N ARG A 547 3.23 21.65 8.34
CA ARG A 547 2.17 20.75 8.80
C ARG A 547 0.95 20.80 7.88
N LEU A 548 0.50 21.98 7.49
CA LEU A 548 -0.62 22.13 6.53
C LEU A 548 -0.26 21.57 5.16
N LEU A 549 0.95 21.86 4.68
CA LEU A 549 1.45 21.37 3.41
C LEU A 549 1.51 19.82 3.39
N TYR A 550 2.18 19.23 4.34
CA TYR A 550 2.33 17.78 4.42
C TYR A 550 0.99 17.05 4.63
N THR A 551 0.06 17.67 5.37
CA THR A 551 -1.31 17.15 5.47
C THR A 551 -2.01 17.18 4.11
N ALA A 552 -1.84 18.28 3.34
CA ALA A 552 -2.44 18.42 2.02
C ALA A 552 -1.86 17.45 0.98
N GLU A 553 -0.69 16.88 1.20
CA GLU A 553 -0.03 15.91 0.31
C GLU A 553 -0.55 14.48 0.47
N THR A 554 -1.42 14.17 1.45
CA THR A 554 -1.94 12.82 1.66
C THR A 554 -2.62 12.26 0.41
N SER A 555 -2.40 10.99 0.10
CA SER A 555 -3.05 10.32 -1.04
C SER A 555 -4.58 10.33 -0.94
N CYS A 556 -5.12 10.34 0.27
CA CYS A 556 -6.55 10.16 0.51
C CYS A 556 -7.42 11.27 -0.09
N TYR A 557 -6.90 12.48 -0.27
CA TYR A 557 -7.67 13.57 -0.89
C TYR A 557 -7.84 13.39 -2.40
N TRP A 558 -7.03 12.57 -3.03
CA TRP A 558 -7.19 12.13 -4.43
C TRP A 558 -7.89 10.79 -4.56
N TYR A 559 -7.86 9.96 -3.51
CA TYR A 559 -8.47 8.64 -3.54
C TYR A 559 -10.00 8.69 -3.70
N TRP A 560 -10.61 9.68 -3.06
CA TRP A 560 -12.06 9.90 -3.06
C TRP A 560 -12.48 11.04 -4.00
N THR A 561 -11.76 11.25 -5.09
CA THR A 561 -12.03 12.30 -6.07
C THR A 561 -13.48 12.27 -6.56
N GLY A 562 -14.04 13.46 -6.84
CA GLY A 562 -15.45 13.63 -7.19
C GLY A 562 -16.40 13.78 -6.02
N GLN A 563 -15.91 13.69 -4.78
CA GLN A 563 -16.65 14.01 -3.58
C GLN A 563 -16.20 15.38 -3.06
N GLU A 564 -17.10 16.35 -3.07
CA GLU A 564 -16.78 17.77 -2.73
C GLU A 564 -16.02 17.92 -1.40
N VAL A 565 -16.40 17.15 -0.40
CA VAL A 565 -15.76 17.17 0.92
C VAL A 565 -14.28 16.80 0.86
N TRP A 566 -13.89 15.88 -0.03
CA TRP A 566 -12.50 15.46 -0.22
C TRP A 566 -11.76 16.37 -1.21
N ASP A 567 -12.40 16.74 -2.32
CA ASP A 567 -11.82 17.63 -3.34
C ASP A 567 -11.45 19.01 -2.78
N ALA A 568 -12.14 19.47 -1.74
CA ALA A 568 -11.90 20.75 -1.09
C ALA A 568 -10.73 20.75 -0.09
N GLN A 569 -10.21 19.59 0.34
CA GLN A 569 -9.27 19.51 1.47
C GLN A 569 -7.92 20.21 1.18
N VAL A 570 -7.38 20.02 -0.02
CA VAL A 570 -6.14 20.70 -0.43
C VAL A 570 -6.33 22.22 -0.43
N THR A 571 -7.47 22.71 -0.94
CA THR A 571 -7.82 24.14 -0.90
C THR A 571 -7.94 24.66 0.53
N ASN A 572 -8.58 23.90 1.43
CA ASN A 572 -8.79 24.31 2.82
C ASN A 572 -7.45 24.49 3.55
N ALA A 573 -6.54 23.52 3.42
CA ALA A 573 -5.19 23.60 3.99
C ALA A 573 -4.41 24.79 3.39
N THR A 574 -4.43 24.94 2.07
CA THR A 574 -3.74 26.00 1.35
C THR A 574 -4.24 27.38 1.76
N ASN A 575 -5.55 27.59 1.80
CA ASN A 575 -6.13 28.89 2.18
C ASN A 575 -5.78 29.27 3.63
N LYS A 576 -5.81 28.30 4.55
CA LYS A 576 -5.35 28.52 5.92
C LYS A 576 -3.87 28.88 5.97
N GLY A 577 -3.03 28.12 5.28
CA GLY A 577 -1.59 28.37 5.20
C GLY A 577 -1.25 29.72 4.57
N MET A 578 -1.90 30.09 3.47
CA MET A 578 -1.72 31.40 2.81
C MET A 578 -2.11 32.56 3.73
N SER A 579 -3.19 32.42 4.49
CA SER A 579 -3.59 33.44 5.48
C SER A 579 -2.52 33.62 6.57
N MET A 580 -1.88 32.54 7.02
CA MET A 580 -0.78 32.59 7.99
C MET A 580 0.51 33.16 7.39
N ALA A 581 0.79 32.83 6.14
CA ALA A 581 2.02 33.20 5.43
C ALA A 581 2.02 34.66 4.93
N GLN A 582 0.87 35.31 4.81
CA GLN A 582 0.67 36.57 4.05
C GLN A 582 1.69 37.66 4.41
N GLN A 583 1.88 37.94 5.71
CA GLN A 583 2.79 39.00 6.15
C GLN A 583 4.27 38.70 5.82
N ALA A 584 4.68 37.45 6.02
CA ALA A 584 6.02 36.99 5.75
C ALA A 584 6.31 36.99 4.24
N LEU A 585 5.34 36.52 3.45
CA LEU A 585 5.39 36.49 1.99
C LEU A 585 5.49 37.91 1.41
N ASP A 586 4.65 38.84 1.88
CA ASP A 586 4.71 40.25 1.46
C ASP A 586 6.08 40.87 1.77
N SER A 587 6.67 40.54 2.92
CA SER A 587 7.99 41.01 3.33
C SER A 587 9.09 40.45 2.43
N LEU A 588 9.03 39.16 2.13
CA LEU A 588 9.97 38.47 1.25
C LEU A 588 9.95 39.08 -0.16
N LEU A 589 8.76 39.24 -0.74
CA LEU A 589 8.59 39.83 -2.07
C LEU A 589 9.09 41.28 -2.15
N LYS A 590 8.87 42.08 -1.09
CA LYS A 590 9.37 43.46 -1.03
C LYS A 590 10.91 43.51 -0.93
N SER A 591 11.52 42.55 -0.24
CA SER A 591 12.98 42.50 -0.09
C SER A 591 13.70 42.03 -1.35
N LYS A 592 12.99 41.40 -2.30
CA LYS A 592 13.54 40.74 -3.50
C LYS A 592 14.65 39.74 -3.18
N GLN A 593 14.52 39.00 -2.10
CA GLN A 593 15.50 38.03 -1.59
C GLN A 593 15.08 36.57 -1.81
N ASP A 594 14.14 36.34 -2.71
CA ASP A 594 13.76 34.99 -3.09
C ASP A 594 14.93 34.27 -3.75
N GLN A 595 15.26 33.09 -3.20
CA GLN A 595 16.34 32.22 -3.68
C GLN A 595 15.80 30.82 -4.04
N THR A 596 14.50 30.61 -3.90
CA THR A 596 13.86 29.36 -4.19
C THR A 596 13.50 29.30 -5.67
N GLY A 597 13.88 28.22 -6.34
CA GLY A 597 13.48 28.05 -7.72
C GLY A 597 12.03 27.60 -7.86
N PRO A 598 11.45 27.73 -9.06
CA PRO A 598 10.08 27.33 -9.32
C PRO A 598 9.76 25.90 -8.89
N THR A 599 8.60 25.67 -8.28
CA THR A 599 8.09 24.33 -8.07
C THR A 599 7.45 23.84 -9.37
N ILE A 600 7.87 22.64 -9.80
CA ILE A 600 7.41 22.00 -11.03
C ILE A 600 6.71 20.69 -10.64
N PHE A 601 5.42 20.56 -10.93
CA PHE A 601 4.72 19.28 -10.79
C PHE A 601 5.25 18.24 -11.79
N MET A 602 5.21 16.98 -11.44
CA MET A 602 5.62 15.87 -12.31
C MET A 602 5.02 16.04 -13.72
N PRO A 603 5.84 16.20 -14.77
CA PRO A 603 5.31 16.33 -16.13
C PRO A 603 4.59 15.06 -16.57
N TRP A 604 3.40 15.21 -17.14
CA TRP A 604 2.66 14.10 -17.72
C TRP A 604 2.44 14.25 -19.21
N VAL A 605 2.25 13.15 -19.87
CA VAL A 605 2.14 13.08 -21.34
C VAL A 605 0.81 12.47 -21.72
N ARG A 606 0.20 12.98 -22.80
CA ARG A 606 -1.01 12.42 -23.40
C ARG A 606 -0.86 12.26 -24.91
N PRO A 607 -1.22 11.11 -25.47
CA PRO A 607 -1.49 9.87 -24.76
C PRO A 607 -0.23 9.30 -24.10
N ALA A 608 -0.39 8.72 -22.92
CA ALA A 608 0.73 8.17 -22.15
C ALA A 608 1.29 6.89 -22.76
N ASN A 609 0.47 6.15 -23.49
CA ASN A 609 0.79 4.84 -24.05
C ASN A 609 0.57 4.84 -25.57
N PRO A 610 1.64 4.92 -26.39
CA PRO A 610 1.51 4.88 -27.84
C PRO A 610 0.94 3.55 -28.30
N GLY A 611 -0.10 3.59 -29.13
CA GLY A 611 -0.83 2.41 -29.58
C GLY A 611 -1.66 1.74 -28.50
N GLY A 612 -1.70 2.32 -27.30
CA GLY A 612 -2.45 1.84 -26.16
C GLY A 612 -3.66 2.69 -25.83
N GLN A 613 -4.15 2.46 -24.64
CA GLN A 613 -5.28 3.17 -24.08
C GLN A 613 -4.79 4.45 -23.38
N ASP A 614 -5.48 5.55 -23.60
CA ASP A 614 -5.35 6.72 -22.73
C ASP A 614 -6.24 6.50 -21.52
N TRP A 615 -5.64 6.16 -20.39
CA TRP A 615 -6.34 5.75 -19.18
C TRP A 615 -7.40 6.78 -18.76
N GLY A 616 -8.58 6.31 -18.44
CA GLY A 616 -9.72 7.15 -18.08
C GLY A 616 -10.55 7.66 -19.26
N GLN A 617 -10.16 7.43 -20.51
CA GLN A 617 -10.92 7.85 -21.69
C GLN A 617 -11.62 6.70 -22.42
N GLY A 618 -11.34 5.45 -22.05
CA GLY A 618 -11.95 4.25 -22.62
C GLY A 618 -11.56 4.00 -24.09
N GLY A 619 -11.12 2.82 -24.37
CA GLY A 619 -10.77 2.37 -25.71
C GLY A 619 -9.28 2.52 -26.08
N LEU A 620 -8.80 1.62 -26.93
CA LEU A 620 -7.47 1.67 -27.51
C LEU A 620 -7.40 2.80 -28.53
N THR A 621 -6.35 3.61 -28.46
CA THR A 621 -6.00 4.53 -29.55
C THR A 621 -5.08 3.82 -30.54
N ASP A 622 -5.26 4.08 -31.82
CA ASP A 622 -4.25 3.74 -32.84
C ASP A 622 -2.94 4.50 -32.52
N ALA A 623 -1.88 4.13 -33.16
CA ALA A 623 -0.54 4.69 -32.89
C ALA A 623 -0.55 6.19 -32.59
N VAL A 624 0.21 6.62 -31.61
CA VAL A 624 0.35 8.03 -31.23
C VAL A 624 0.96 8.81 -32.37
N ALA A 625 0.17 9.76 -32.92
CA ALA A 625 0.67 10.63 -33.97
C ALA A 625 1.55 11.76 -33.40
N GLU A 626 1.26 12.21 -32.20
CA GLU A 626 1.98 13.27 -31.47
C GLU A 626 1.78 13.10 -29.97
N ALA A 627 2.67 13.66 -29.16
CA ALA A 627 2.57 13.60 -27.70
C ALA A 627 2.51 15.00 -27.11
N THR A 628 1.48 15.26 -26.30
CA THR A 628 1.30 16.52 -25.57
C THR A 628 1.85 16.39 -24.16
N PHE A 629 2.87 17.18 -23.85
CA PHE A 629 3.47 17.30 -22.51
C PHE A 629 2.82 18.43 -21.76
N ARG A 630 2.47 18.18 -20.49
CA ARG A 630 1.88 19.18 -19.59
C ARG A 630 2.56 19.11 -18.22
N THR A 631 2.55 20.25 -17.52
CA THR A 631 2.97 20.37 -16.12
C THR A 631 2.34 21.60 -15.49
N PHE A 632 2.34 21.66 -14.15
CA PHE A 632 2.08 22.87 -13.38
C PHE A 632 3.40 23.48 -12.92
N VAL A 633 3.51 24.79 -12.98
CA VAL A 633 4.69 25.51 -12.49
C VAL A 633 4.22 26.73 -11.71
N TYR A 634 4.86 26.96 -10.56
CA TYR A 634 4.60 28.15 -9.75
C TYR A 634 5.90 28.64 -9.11
N ASP A 635 5.96 29.96 -8.98
CA ASP A 635 6.98 30.64 -8.21
C ASP A 635 6.43 31.95 -7.64
N ILE A 636 6.80 32.27 -6.38
CA ILE A 636 6.35 33.51 -5.71
C ILE A 636 6.83 34.77 -6.43
N ALA A 637 8.00 34.74 -7.08
CA ALA A 637 8.57 35.82 -7.85
C ALA A 637 8.03 35.90 -9.29
N GLY A 638 7.22 34.90 -9.68
CA GLY A 638 6.68 34.74 -11.04
C GLY A 638 7.64 34.04 -11.98
N ILE A 639 7.10 33.49 -13.05
CA ILE A 639 7.81 32.63 -14.01
C ILE A 639 8.31 33.45 -15.21
N LYS A 640 9.61 33.37 -15.49
CA LYS A 640 10.27 33.96 -16.64
C LYS A 640 10.23 33.05 -17.86
N LYS A 641 10.49 31.75 -17.69
CA LYS A 641 10.53 30.79 -18.80
C LYS A 641 10.29 29.35 -18.31
N VAL A 642 9.53 28.59 -19.09
CA VAL A 642 9.40 27.13 -18.93
C VAL A 642 9.72 26.47 -20.24
N SER A 643 10.57 25.42 -20.22
CA SER A 643 10.99 24.68 -21.42
C SER A 643 11.02 23.18 -21.17
N LEU A 644 10.58 22.42 -22.16
CA LEU A 644 10.83 20.99 -22.25
C LEU A 644 12.20 20.75 -22.88
N PHE A 645 13.05 20.03 -22.20
CA PHE A 645 14.29 19.48 -22.73
C PHE A 645 14.10 18.01 -23.01
N TYR A 646 14.54 17.55 -24.17
CA TYR A 646 14.54 16.13 -24.49
C TYR A 646 15.76 15.72 -25.30
N TYR A 647 16.11 14.45 -25.23
CA TYR A 647 17.22 13.87 -25.98
C TYR A 647 16.91 12.41 -26.32
N GLN A 648 17.43 11.96 -27.45
CA GLN A 648 17.35 10.55 -27.87
C GLN A 648 18.19 9.68 -26.96
N VAL A 649 17.71 8.49 -26.64
CA VAL A 649 18.47 7.50 -25.90
C VAL A 649 19.78 7.22 -26.62
N GLY A 650 20.91 7.33 -25.90
CA GLY A 650 22.24 7.18 -26.47
C GLY A 650 22.84 8.43 -27.13
N GLN A 651 22.15 9.57 -27.09
CA GLN A 651 22.66 10.86 -27.53
C GLN A 651 22.79 11.84 -26.36
N GLU A 652 23.86 12.66 -26.38
CA GLU A 652 24.08 13.66 -25.34
C GLU A 652 23.41 15.02 -25.65
N THR A 653 23.10 15.28 -26.93
CA THR A 653 22.56 16.57 -27.37
C THR A 653 21.10 16.73 -26.90
N LYS A 654 20.88 17.67 -25.97
CA LYS A 654 19.54 18.05 -25.50
C LYS A 654 18.92 19.07 -26.48
N GLN A 655 17.69 18.80 -26.88
CA GLN A 655 16.86 19.74 -27.63
C GLN A 655 15.95 20.50 -26.65
N GLU A 656 15.73 21.80 -26.90
CA GLU A 656 14.87 22.65 -26.10
C GLU A 656 13.63 23.08 -26.88
N VAL A 657 12.46 22.93 -26.27
CA VAL A 657 11.20 23.46 -26.79
C VAL A 657 10.55 24.30 -25.67
N VAL A 658 10.29 25.57 -25.98
CA VAL A 658 9.59 26.47 -25.04
C VAL A 658 8.15 25.99 -24.87
N MET A 659 7.69 25.89 -23.63
CA MET A 659 6.31 25.50 -23.32
C MET A 659 5.38 26.70 -23.33
N GLU A 660 4.19 26.52 -23.88
CA GLU A 660 3.12 27.51 -23.92
C GLU A 660 2.48 27.68 -22.53
N ASN A 661 2.32 28.91 -22.09
CA ASN A 661 1.56 29.26 -20.90
C ASN A 661 0.05 29.15 -21.19
N CYS A 662 -0.64 28.22 -20.51
CA CYS A 662 -2.07 27.97 -20.67
C CYS A 662 -2.95 28.70 -19.65
N GLY A 663 -2.36 29.55 -18.81
CA GLY A 663 -3.05 30.18 -17.68
C GLY A 663 -3.18 29.25 -16.48
N THR A 664 -3.91 29.70 -15.46
CA THR A 664 -4.21 28.91 -14.27
C THR A 664 -5.22 27.81 -14.58
N TYR A 665 -5.05 26.64 -13.95
CA TYR A 665 -6.01 25.57 -14.09
C TYR A 665 -7.36 25.97 -13.46
N PRO A 666 -8.51 25.61 -14.07
CA PRO A 666 -9.84 25.92 -13.52
C PRO A 666 -10.00 25.37 -12.10
N SER A 667 -10.66 26.13 -11.24
CA SER A 667 -10.95 25.69 -9.87
C SER A 667 -12.42 25.89 -9.52
N ARG A 668 -12.99 24.92 -8.80
CA ARG A 668 -14.34 24.98 -8.21
C ARG A 668 -14.30 25.20 -6.70
N THR A 669 -13.12 25.24 -6.08
CA THR A 669 -12.92 25.28 -4.62
C THR A 669 -12.43 26.62 -4.08
N ASN A 670 -12.31 27.66 -4.92
CA ASN A 670 -11.87 29.02 -4.55
C ASN A 670 -10.55 29.09 -3.78
N PRO A 671 -9.44 28.57 -4.31
CA PRO A 671 -8.14 28.61 -3.66
C PRO A 671 -7.52 30.02 -3.70
N SER A 672 -6.71 30.33 -2.67
CA SER A 672 -5.96 31.59 -2.58
C SER A 672 -4.78 31.65 -3.56
N VAL A 673 -4.28 30.50 -3.99
CA VAL A 673 -3.14 30.39 -4.93
C VAL A 673 -3.32 29.16 -5.82
N VAL A 674 -2.91 29.29 -7.09
CA VAL A 674 -2.98 28.22 -8.10
C VAL A 674 -1.79 28.33 -9.03
N ALA A 675 -1.15 27.21 -9.35
CA ALA A 675 -0.08 27.17 -10.32
C ALA A 675 -0.57 27.32 -11.77
N THR A 676 0.30 27.83 -12.61
CA THR A 676 0.06 27.97 -14.05
C THR A 676 0.34 26.65 -14.75
N GLN A 677 -0.55 26.27 -15.66
CA GLN A 677 -0.35 25.11 -16.54
C GLN A 677 0.49 25.50 -17.76
N TYR A 678 1.47 24.67 -18.07
CA TYR A 678 2.30 24.78 -19.28
C TYR A 678 2.15 23.54 -20.14
N LYS A 679 2.18 23.69 -21.47
CA LYS A 679 2.11 22.59 -22.41
C LYS A 679 3.06 22.77 -23.58
N THR A 680 3.45 21.65 -24.21
CA THR A 680 4.07 21.62 -25.53
C THR A 680 3.76 20.29 -26.20
N VAL A 681 4.01 20.20 -27.50
CA VAL A 681 3.74 19.01 -28.30
C VAL A 681 5.01 18.58 -29.01
N LEU A 682 5.33 17.28 -28.97
CA LEU A 682 6.34 16.69 -29.81
C LEU A 682 5.68 15.86 -30.94
N PRO A 683 6.20 15.94 -32.19
CA PRO A 683 5.57 15.30 -33.33
C PRO A 683 5.75 13.78 -33.34
N ALA A 684 4.92 13.12 -34.15
CA ALA A 684 5.09 11.71 -34.49
C ALA A 684 6.50 11.43 -35.03
N GLY A 685 7.00 10.23 -34.78
CA GLY A 685 8.32 9.80 -35.19
C GLY A 685 9.48 10.38 -34.38
N THR A 686 9.20 11.07 -33.26
CA THR A 686 10.26 11.58 -32.37
C THR A 686 11.12 10.44 -31.79
N GLY A 687 10.55 9.23 -31.63
CA GLY A 687 11.29 8.06 -31.18
C GLY A 687 11.43 7.91 -29.68
N ASN A 688 12.44 7.16 -29.23
CA ASN A 688 12.69 6.87 -27.81
C ASN A 688 13.53 7.98 -27.17
N ILE A 689 12.90 8.75 -26.30
CA ILE A 689 13.49 9.92 -25.66
C ILE A 689 13.47 9.86 -24.13
N ARG A 690 14.41 10.62 -23.55
CA ARG A 690 14.34 11.09 -22.16
C ARG A 690 13.95 12.57 -22.20
N TYR A 691 13.12 13.00 -21.26
CA TYR A 691 12.66 14.39 -21.20
C TYR A 691 12.62 14.92 -19.77
N LEU A 692 12.69 16.22 -19.63
CA LEU A 692 12.53 16.93 -18.37
C LEU A 692 12.04 18.36 -18.65
N VAL A 693 11.42 18.98 -17.65
CA VAL A 693 11.03 20.38 -17.70
C VAL A 693 12.04 21.20 -16.89
N LYS A 694 12.48 22.30 -17.47
CA LYS A 694 13.26 23.34 -16.79
C LYS A 694 12.38 24.59 -16.66
N ALA A 695 12.30 25.14 -15.46
CA ALA A 695 11.65 26.42 -15.19
C ALA A 695 12.65 27.41 -14.61
N VAL A 696 12.46 28.70 -14.97
CA VAL A 696 13.26 29.83 -14.51
C VAL A 696 12.31 30.90 -14.03
N ASP A 697 12.52 31.43 -12.83
CA ASP A 697 11.77 32.55 -12.27
C ASP A 697 12.30 33.92 -12.72
N ASN A 698 11.70 35.00 -12.23
CA ASN A 698 12.09 36.36 -12.54
C ASN A 698 13.38 36.83 -11.84
N TYR A 699 13.95 36.02 -10.93
CA TYR A 699 15.24 36.25 -10.27
C TYR A 699 16.35 35.33 -10.78
N ASP A 700 16.07 34.57 -11.85
CA ASP A 700 16.97 33.62 -12.49
C ASP A 700 17.28 32.37 -11.63
N ASN A 701 16.45 32.07 -10.61
CA ASN A 701 16.49 30.78 -9.95
C ASN A 701 15.95 29.70 -10.89
N ILE A 702 16.56 28.52 -10.85
CA ILE A 702 16.31 27.45 -11.81
C ILE A 702 15.87 26.17 -11.08
N SER A 703 14.83 25.51 -11.60
CA SER A 703 14.45 24.18 -11.19
C SER A 703 14.30 23.23 -12.37
N TYR A 704 14.44 21.93 -12.08
CA TYR A 704 14.27 20.86 -13.03
C TYR A 704 13.26 19.84 -12.50
N SER A 705 12.39 19.37 -13.38
CA SER A 705 11.55 18.22 -13.06
C SER A 705 12.38 16.91 -13.02
N PRO A 706 11.83 15.83 -12.45
CA PRO A 706 12.38 14.49 -12.71
C PRO A 706 12.50 14.20 -14.21
N VAL A 707 13.46 13.31 -14.54
CA VAL A 707 13.64 12.83 -15.91
C VAL A 707 12.60 11.75 -16.19
N GLY A 708 11.73 12.01 -17.14
CA GLY A 708 10.77 11.05 -17.70
C GLY A 708 11.30 10.39 -18.96
N ARG A 709 10.55 9.39 -19.41
CA ARG A 709 10.86 8.61 -20.60
C ARG A 709 9.60 8.37 -21.43
N ILE A 710 9.71 8.39 -22.74
CA ILE A 710 8.62 8.06 -23.65
C ILE A 710 9.17 7.66 -25.03
N HIS A 711 8.48 6.75 -25.70
CA HIS A 711 8.66 6.46 -27.11
C HIS A 711 7.45 7.02 -27.88
N ILE A 712 7.72 7.87 -28.87
CA ILE A 712 6.70 8.50 -29.74
C ILE A 712 6.87 7.92 -31.14
N THR A 713 5.88 7.13 -31.59
CA THR A 713 5.87 6.46 -32.89
C THR A 713 5.41 7.34 -34.03
#